data_a0c86493ccabf6a9cb616a6145272c56
#
_entry.id   a0c86493ccabf6a9cb616a6145272c56
#
_cell.length_a   1.000
_cell.length_b   1.000
_cell.length_c   1.000
_cell.angle_alpha   90.00
_cell.angle_beta   90.00
_cell.angle_gamma   90.00
#
_symmetry.space_group_name_H-M   'P 1'
#
loop_
_entity.id
_entity.type
_entity.pdbx_description
1 polymer ?
#
loop_
_entity_poly.entity_id
_entity_poly.type
_entity_poly.pdbx_seq_one_letter_code
_entity_poly.pdbx_strand_id
1 'polypeptide(L)'
;MAGTRGEKGSILTVLKSIVQEVNQIPRLTDALFRLAVRVKETMQVDSCSIYLADYTNQEFILKATDGLAADAVERVRIGFSEGLIGLVGQREEPLNIENAHQHPRFKHYPEVKEEHYNAFLGTPIIHQRKVLGVITMQQSAMRKFSEDEEAFLVTLAAQIALEISNAETRGALNPHAGMYVGAMQKNVRGIPGSPGLAMGVGYSPHAAYTLNTWIVKQSDNTQQEIDYYRKGVEITRTQVEALSDRLEGQVPDDVRAIFQLYHQLLDANSLGREVETKIREGWDAASSLKLVVEAYAARFEAMEDPYMQERAIDIVDLSNRILLNILAEVKGKAVTDRDRPQQACILVAEEVSAPMLAEFPREFLAGIISVRGSNNSHAAILARAMGVPAVMGCQNVSPTLLEHKEILLDGYAGEVIVSPEKAIRAEFSQLIEEERVLSERIDSEAGEACETQDGCQISLMVNAGLSTELETASASSGQIGIGLYRTEIPFMLRERFPSESEQVALYRKILESAPNSEIAMRTLDVGGDKPLPYFPITEENPFLGWRGIRLTLDHPEIFLVQIRAMLRASIGLKNLSIMLPMISSVAEVNEARRLVEQAFFEVEEEARHQNVTLHRPRLGIMLEVPSVLYQLPQLAKKVDFFSVGSNDLTQYLLAVDRNNSRVASLYNSYHPAVLSALYDIVKQADQHQVPVSICGEIAGEPGGAVLLMGMGYRKLSMNAFNLRKINWVIRNVNLTEAQSLLSCALTSDSYEEVYHHINQYLEKRGLGGLVRAGS
;
A
#
# COMPACT_ATOMS: atom_id res chain seq x y z
N MET A 1 48.30 -12.55 -40.11
CA MET A 1 48.85 -12.17 -38.78
C MET A 1 47.63 -11.93 -37.90
N ALA A 2 47.41 -12.82 -36.96
CA ALA A 2 46.30 -12.80 -36.05
C ALA A 2 46.62 -11.85 -34.87
N GLY A 3 45.84 -10.80 -34.70
CA GLY A 3 45.90 -9.90 -33.54
C GLY A 3 44.78 -10.27 -32.54
N THR A 4 45.21 -10.66 -31.41
CA THR A 4 44.47 -11.08 -30.20
C THR A 4 43.28 -10.15 -29.88
N ARG A 5 42.06 -10.69 -29.94
CA ARG A 5 40.89 -10.17 -29.24
C ARG A 5 41.04 -10.52 -27.76
N GLY A 6 41.56 -9.58 -26.96
CA GLY A 6 41.45 -9.63 -25.52
C GLY A 6 39.99 -9.43 -25.09
N GLU A 7 39.53 -10.22 -24.17
CA GLU A 7 38.20 -10.21 -23.58
C GLU A 7 37.92 -8.83 -22.95
N LYS A 8 37.22 -7.96 -23.65
CA LYS A 8 36.53 -6.85 -23.03
C LYS A 8 35.31 -7.46 -22.31
N GLY A 9 35.41 -7.69 -20.99
CA GLY A 9 34.22 -7.91 -20.18
C GLY A 9 33.19 -6.85 -20.56
N SER A 10 31.95 -7.26 -20.86
CA SER A 10 30.87 -6.36 -21.28
C SER A 10 30.80 -5.20 -20.26
N ILE A 11 30.75 -3.94 -20.71
CA ILE A 11 30.55 -2.73 -19.87
C ILE A 11 29.41 -2.98 -18.87
N LEU A 12 28.38 -3.71 -19.28
CA LEU A 12 27.27 -4.14 -18.44
C LEU A 12 27.68 -5.02 -17.26
N THR A 13 28.63 -5.93 -17.46
CA THR A 13 29.12 -6.82 -16.39
C THR A 13 29.89 -6.02 -15.34
N VAL A 14 30.66 -5.03 -15.77
CA VAL A 14 31.42 -4.15 -14.88
C VAL A 14 30.50 -3.23 -14.10
N LEU A 15 29.52 -2.62 -14.75
CA LEU A 15 28.49 -1.81 -14.10
C LEU A 15 27.74 -2.60 -13.03
N LYS A 16 27.26 -3.81 -13.37
CA LYS A 16 26.54 -4.69 -12.44
C LYS A 16 27.39 -5.04 -11.22
N SER A 17 28.69 -5.31 -11.42
CA SER A 17 29.64 -5.60 -10.33
C SER A 17 29.83 -4.38 -9.40
N ILE A 18 30.00 -3.18 -9.96
CA ILE A 18 30.17 -1.94 -9.17
C ILE A 18 28.92 -1.66 -8.33
N VAL A 19 27.73 -1.74 -8.93
CA VAL A 19 26.47 -1.49 -8.23
C VAL A 19 26.22 -2.53 -7.12
N GLN A 20 26.49 -3.81 -7.38
CA GLN A 20 26.36 -4.85 -6.36
C GLN A 20 27.35 -4.65 -5.18
N GLU A 21 28.58 -4.25 -5.46
CA GLU A 21 29.59 -3.98 -4.42
C GLU A 21 29.17 -2.78 -3.55
N VAL A 22 28.65 -1.71 -4.17
CA VAL A 22 28.19 -0.49 -3.49
C VAL A 22 26.97 -0.77 -2.60
N ASN A 23 26.03 -1.58 -3.06
CA ASN A 23 24.81 -1.91 -2.33
C ASN A 23 25.05 -2.76 -1.06
N GLN A 24 26.22 -3.40 -0.93
CA GLN A 24 26.59 -4.16 0.27
C GLN A 24 27.18 -3.29 1.40
N ILE A 25 27.42 -1.99 1.15
CA ILE A 25 28.04 -1.08 2.10
C ILE A 25 26.96 -0.31 2.88
N PRO A 26 26.87 -0.48 4.22
CA PRO A 26 25.76 0.09 5.01
C PRO A 26 25.76 1.62 5.11
N ARG A 27 26.94 2.27 4.98
CA ARG A 27 27.07 3.73 5.08
C ARG A 27 27.18 4.36 3.70
N LEU A 28 26.30 5.31 3.39
CA LEU A 28 26.30 5.99 2.09
C LEU A 28 27.63 6.66 1.76
N THR A 29 28.28 7.33 2.72
CA THR A 29 29.57 8.00 2.51
C THR A 29 30.66 7.01 2.09
N ASP A 30 30.72 5.84 2.74
CA ASP A 30 31.68 4.78 2.42
C ASP A 30 31.36 4.16 1.05
N ALA A 31 30.06 3.99 0.76
CA ALA A 31 29.57 3.49 -0.53
C ALA A 31 29.92 4.44 -1.69
N LEU A 32 29.71 5.74 -1.52
CA LEU A 32 30.06 6.76 -2.52
C LEU A 32 31.58 6.87 -2.71
N PHE A 33 32.37 6.79 -1.65
CA PHE A 33 33.82 6.76 -1.76
C PHE A 33 34.30 5.50 -2.52
N ARG A 34 33.77 4.32 -2.19
CA ARG A 34 34.10 3.08 -2.90
C ARG A 34 33.71 3.15 -4.37
N LEU A 35 32.58 3.76 -4.66
CA LEU A 35 32.11 4.02 -6.02
C LEU A 35 33.13 4.90 -6.80
N ALA A 36 33.56 6.02 -6.20
CA ALA A 36 34.53 6.91 -6.83
C ALA A 36 35.84 6.19 -7.16
N VAL A 37 36.35 5.37 -6.23
CA VAL A 37 37.54 4.53 -6.44
C VAL A 37 37.34 3.56 -7.60
N ARG A 38 36.23 2.82 -7.61
CA ARG A 38 35.97 1.80 -8.66
C ARG A 38 35.76 2.40 -10.04
N VAL A 39 35.09 3.55 -10.12
CA VAL A 39 34.92 4.28 -11.38
C VAL A 39 36.26 4.75 -11.92
N LYS A 40 37.09 5.39 -11.07
CA LYS A 40 38.43 5.85 -11.44
C LYS A 40 39.29 4.70 -11.98
N GLU A 41 39.35 3.56 -11.24
CA GLU A 41 40.10 2.39 -11.66
C GLU A 41 39.63 1.81 -12.99
N THR A 42 38.30 1.68 -13.13
CA THR A 42 37.69 1.06 -14.32
C THR A 42 37.86 1.89 -15.57
N MET A 43 37.68 3.22 -15.45
CA MET A 43 37.75 4.15 -16.54
C MET A 43 39.17 4.67 -16.78
N GLN A 44 40.12 4.31 -15.92
CA GLN A 44 41.52 4.73 -15.98
C GLN A 44 41.69 6.26 -16.08
N VAL A 45 40.91 6.97 -15.26
CA VAL A 45 40.94 8.44 -15.15
C VAL A 45 41.72 8.87 -13.93
N ASP A 46 42.11 10.15 -13.88
CA ASP A 46 42.95 10.67 -12.80
C ASP A 46 42.13 11.03 -11.56
N SER A 47 40.87 11.40 -11.74
CA SER A 47 39.93 11.75 -10.65
C SER A 47 38.50 11.32 -10.96
N CYS A 48 37.81 10.82 -9.93
CA CYS A 48 36.36 10.69 -9.91
C CYS A 48 35.81 11.31 -8.62
N SER A 49 34.76 12.14 -8.75
CA SER A 49 34.20 12.88 -7.61
C SER A 49 32.66 12.88 -7.66
N ILE A 50 32.02 12.85 -6.50
CA ILE A 50 30.57 12.83 -6.36
C ILE A 50 30.15 13.98 -5.45
N TYR A 51 29.28 14.81 -5.99
CA TYR A 51 28.66 15.94 -5.32
C TYR A 51 27.20 15.65 -5.11
N LEU A 52 26.66 15.92 -3.91
CA LEU A 52 25.22 15.82 -3.64
C LEU A 52 24.61 17.20 -3.44
N ALA A 53 23.35 17.33 -3.85
CA ALA A 53 22.62 18.58 -3.80
C ALA A 53 22.09 18.86 -2.39
N ASP A 54 22.37 20.04 -1.87
CA ASP A 54 21.73 20.61 -0.66
C ASP A 54 20.74 21.68 -1.12
N TYR A 55 19.49 21.33 -1.21
CA TYR A 55 18.41 22.24 -1.63
C TYR A 55 18.10 23.33 -0.61
N THR A 56 18.43 23.11 0.66
CA THR A 56 18.22 24.11 1.72
C THR A 56 19.15 25.31 1.53
N ASN A 57 20.40 25.04 1.18
CA ASN A 57 21.41 26.06 0.97
C ASN A 57 21.66 26.41 -0.52
N GLN A 58 20.96 25.72 -1.45
CA GLN A 58 21.09 25.90 -2.91
C GLN A 58 22.51 25.63 -3.42
N GLU A 59 23.16 24.56 -2.92
CA GLU A 59 24.55 24.22 -3.24
C GLU A 59 24.76 22.71 -3.42
N PHE A 60 25.83 22.35 -4.16
CA PHE A 60 26.35 20.99 -4.27
C PHE A 60 27.50 20.81 -3.29
N ILE A 61 27.47 19.75 -2.47
CA ILE A 61 28.50 19.42 -1.46
C ILE A 61 29.33 18.26 -1.97
N LEU A 62 30.65 18.35 -1.97
CA LEU A 62 31.55 17.24 -2.30
C LEU A 62 31.44 16.16 -1.21
N LYS A 63 30.87 15.00 -1.56
CA LYS A 63 30.64 13.88 -0.63
C LYS A 63 31.67 12.77 -0.74
N ALA A 64 32.22 12.56 -1.92
CA ALA A 64 33.25 11.56 -2.13
C ALA A 64 34.19 11.96 -3.29
N THR A 65 35.44 11.63 -3.19
CA THR A 65 36.42 11.83 -4.26
C THR A 65 37.56 10.83 -4.16
N ASP A 66 38.06 10.41 -5.33
CA ASP A 66 39.40 9.79 -5.46
C ASP A 66 40.14 10.53 -6.59
N GLY A 67 41.18 11.27 -6.21
CA GLY A 67 41.99 12.10 -7.10
C GLY A 67 42.00 13.59 -6.76
N LEU A 68 41.01 14.12 -6.04
CA LEU A 68 41.04 15.45 -5.45
C LEU A 68 41.53 15.39 -4.01
N ALA A 69 41.74 16.56 -3.38
CA ALA A 69 42.18 16.63 -1.99
C ALA A 69 41.13 15.99 -1.06
N ALA A 70 41.58 14.98 -0.27
CA ALA A 70 40.65 14.25 0.62
C ALA A 70 40.06 15.13 1.73
N ASP A 71 40.79 16.18 2.17
CA ASP A 71 40.28 17.15 3.16
C ASP A 71 39.28 18.16 2.62
N ALA A 72 39.04 18.17 1.29
CA ALA A 72 37.97 18.94 0.62
C ALA A 72 36.57 18.31 0.79
N VAL A 73 36.49 17.02 1.10
CA VAL A 73 35.22 16.31 1.32
C VAL A 73 34.47 16.95 2.49
N GLU A 74 33.16 17.17 2.33
CA GLU A 74 32.24 17.89 3.24
C GLU A 74 32.50 19.39 3.40
N ARG A 75 33.66 19.90 2.93
CA ARG A 75 34.03 21.31 3.06
C ARG A 75 33.73 22.13 1.80
N VAL A 76 33.95 21.53 0.63
CA VAL A 76 33.73 22.22 -0.63
C VAL A 76 32.24 22.23 -0.97
N ARG A 77 31.72 23.42 -1.17
CA ARG A 77 30.34 23.74 -1.48
C ARG A 77 30.29 24.64 -2.71
N ILE A 78 29.49 24.24 -3.68
CA ILE A 78 29.41 24.90 -4.99
C ILE A 78 27.95 25.29 -5.22
N GLY A 79 27.67 26.57 -5.40
CA GLY A 79 26.32 27.04 -5.67
C GLY A 79 25.71 26.41 -6.93
N PHE A 80 24.39 26.17 -6.95
CA PHE A 80 23.70 25.53 -8.08
C PHE A 80 23.93 26.28 -9.41
N SER A 81 24.28 27.55 -9.41
CA SER A 81 24.60 28.32 -10.61
C SER A 81 26.11 28.49 -10.84
N GLU A 82 26.98 27.88 -10.02
CA GLU A 82 28.40 28.14 -10.04
C GLU A 82 29.23 27.01 -10.67
N GLY A 83 30.27 27.39 -11.41
CA GLY A 83 31.26 26.47 -11.95
C GLY A 83 30.67 25.48 -12.97
N LEU A 84 31.45 24.43 -13.26
CA LEU A 84 31.03 23.35 -14.17
C LEU A 84 30.03 22.42 -13.50
N ILE A 85 30.15 22.18 -12.21
CA ILE A 85 29.24 21.33 -11.43
C ILE A 85 27.82 21.92 -11.43
N GLY A 86 27.71 23.24 -11.12
CA GLY A 86 26.42 23.93 -11.18
C GLY A 86 25.82 23.93 -12.60
N LEU A 87 26.67 24.05 -13.63
CA LEU A 87 26.21 24.00 -15.02
C LEU A 87 25.62 22.63 -15.40
N VAL A 88 26.25 21.52 -14.96
CA VAL A 88 25.74 20.15 -15.15
C VAL A 88 24.37 20.01 -14.47
N GLY A 89 24.26 20.46 -13.20
CA GLY A 89 22.99 20.42 -12.49
C GLY A 89 21.87 21.26 -13.10
N GLN A 90 22.21 22.47 -13.62
CA GLN A 90 21.23 23.34 -14.28
C GLN A 90 20.72 22.82 -15.62
N ARG A 91 21.60 22.18 -16.40
CA ARG A 91 21.24 21.66 -17.73
C ARG A 91 20.56 20.30 -17.67
N GLU A 92 20.75 19.60 -16.56
CA GLU A 92 20.27 18.22 -16.41
C GLU A 92 20.78 17.26 -17.52
N GLU A 93 21.94 17.58 -18.09
CA GLU A 93 22.58 16.82 -19.18
C GLU A 93 24.09 16.64 -18.92
N PRO A 94 24.72 15.60 -19.49
CA PRO A 94 26.17 15.41 -19.39
C PRO A 94 26.91 16.59 -20.02
N LEU A 95 28.04 16.94 -19.41
CA LEU A 95 28.96 17.99 -19.90
C LEU A 95 30.34 17.40 -20.10
N ASN A 96 30.79 17.33 -21.36
CA ASN A 96 32.05 16.72 -21.78
C ASN A 96 32.96 17.78 -22.38
N ILE A 97 34.05 18.15 -21.70
CA ILE A 97 34.94 19.28 -22.05
C ILE A 97 36.37 18.79 -22.15
N GLU A 98 37.03 19.10 -23.26
CA GLU A 98 38.44 18.77 -23.51
C GLU A 98 39.43 19.57 -22.63
N ASN A 99 39.12 20.87 -22.43
CA ASN A 99 39.90 21.77 -21.58
C ASN A 99 39.00 22.63 -20.70
N ALA A 100 38.84 22.18 -19.45
CA ALA A 100 38.00 22.82 -18.47
C ALA A 100 38.40 24.25 -18.13
N HIS A 101 39.72 24.54 -18.11
CA HIS A 101 40.25 25.88 -17.78
C HIS A 101 39.85 26.95 -18.80
N GLN A 102 39.60 26.57 -20.05
CA GLN A 102 39.16 27.50 -21.12
C GLN A 102 37.66 27.71 -21.13
N HIS A 103 36.87 26.96 -20.35
CA HIS A 103 35.43 27.11 -20.37
C HIS A 103 34.98 28.38 -19.60
N PRO A 104 34.10 29.22 -20.14
CA PRO A 104 33.67 30.49 -19.51
C PRO A 104 33.09 30.37 -18.12
N ARG A 105 32.54 29.20 -17.77
CA ARG A 105 31.95 28.90 -16.47
C ARG A 105 32.92 28.18 -15.52
N PHE A 106 34.17 27.95 -15.93
CA PHE A 106 35.18 27.37 -15.04
C PHE A 106 35.42 28.27 -13.85
N LYS A 107 35.36 27.72 -12.66
CA LYS A 107 35.67 28.41 -11.41
C LYS A 107 36.67 27.56 -10.63
N HIS A 108 37.77 28.17 -10.26
CA HIS A 108 38.81 27.50 -9.49
C HIS A 108 38.50 27.46 -7.99
N TYR A 109 38.64 26.30 -7.41
CA TYR A 109 38.50 26.05 -5.98
C TYR A 109 39.82 25.54 -5.41
N PRO A 110 40.65 26.39 -4.77
CA PRO A 110 42.01 26.00 -4.30
C PRO A 110 41.98 24.79 -3.33
N GLU A 111 40.87 24.58 -2.62
CA GLU A 111 40.72 23.52 -1.64
C GLU A 111 40.71 22.14 -2.26
N VAL A 112 40.31 21.99 -3.54
CA VAL A 112 40.25 20.68 -4.21
C VAL A 112 41.55 20.31 -4.92
N LYS A 113 42.44 21.26 -5.19
CA LYS A 113 43.75 21.05 -5.87
C LYS A 113 43.58 20.46 -7.28
N GLU A 114 42.65 21.00 -8.06
CA GLU A 114 42.30 20.51 -9.41
C GLU A 114 43.11 21.18 -10.55
N GLU A 115 44.10 22.00 -10.28
CA GLU A 115 44.76 22.86 -11.27
C GLU A 115 45.45 22.09 -12.40
N HIS A 116 45.72 20.81 -12.22
CA HIS A 116 46.36 19.96 -13.21
C HIS A 116 45.45 19.14 -14.07
N TYR A 117 44.10 19.19 -13.84
CA TYR A 117 43.14 18.46 -14.63
C TYR A 117 42.57 19.35 -15.77
N ASN A 118 42.75 18.88 -17.01
CA ASN A 118 42.27 19.58 -18.18
C ASN A 118 40.93 19.03 -18.69
N ALA A 119 40.83 17.73 -18.90
CA ALA A 119 39.60 17.11 -19.36
C ALA A 119 38.59 16.96 -18.23
N PHE A 120 37.33 17.25 -18.51
CA PHE A 120 36.21 17.16 -17.59
C PHE A 120 34.99 16.48 -18.22
N LEU A 121 34.45 15.47 -17.56
CA LEU A 121 33.15 14.90 -17.85
C LEU A 121 32.32 14.92 -16.57
N GLY A 122 31.19 15.61 -16.58
CA GLY A 122 30.24 15.65 -15.47
C GLY A 122 28.87 15.17 -15.92
N THR A 123 28.22 14.35 -15.10
CA THR A 123 26.89 13.79 -15.36
C THR A 123 25.97 14.03 -14.17
N PRO A 124 24.74 14.53 -14.36
CA PRO A 124 23.79 14.71 -13.28
C PRO A 124 23.24 13.36 -12.79
N ILE A 125 23.03 13.26 -11.49
CA ILE A 125 22.36 12.13 -10.83
C ILE A 125 20.93 12.57 -10.61
N ILE A 126 19.98 12.00 -11.38
CA ILE A 126 18.59 12.44 -11.39
C ILE A 126 17.67 11.30 -10.94
N HIS A 127 16.75 11.59 -10.01
CA HIS A 127 15.67 10.70 -9.61
C HIS A 127 14.35 11.48 -9.52
N GLN A 128 13.27 10.93 -10.12
CA GLN A 128 11.94 11.56 -10.14
C GLN A 128 11.95 13.05 -10.52
N ARG A 129 12.67 13.40 -11.60
CA ARG A 129 12.84 14.78 -12.11
C ARG A 129 13.58 15.73 -11.14
N LYS A 130 14.27 15.21 -10.14
CA LYS A 130 15.04 15.99 -9.20
C LYS A 130 16.52 15.65 -9.35
N VAL A 131 17.39 16.65 -9.43
CA VAL A 131 18.84 16.47 -9.47
C VAL A 131 19.34 16.19 -8.05
N LEU A 132 19.67 14.94 -7.75
CA LEU A 132 20.20 14.54 -6.42
C LEU A 132 21.68 14.89 -6.27
N GLY A 133 22.41 15.07 -7.37
CA GLY A 133 23.83 15.36 -7.35
C GLY A 133 24.46 15.37 -8.73
N VAL A 134 25.78 15.40 -8.74
CA VAL A 134 26.61 15.36 -9.96
C VAL A 134 27.79 14.40 -9.70
N ILE A 135 28.04 13.49 -10.66
CA ILE A 135 29.25 12.65 -10.69
C ILE A 135 30.17 13.17 -11.78
N THR A 136 31.48 13.24 -11.48
CA THR A 136 32.47 13.78 -12.42
C THR A 136 33.65 12.86 -12.59
N MET A 137 34.23 12.87 -13.78
CA MET A 137 35.53 12.31 -14.10
C MET A 137 36.44 13.39 -14.67
N GLN A 138 37.70 13.42 -14.22
CA GLN A 138 38.71 14.39 -14.68
C GLN A 138 40.01 13.70 -15.06
N GLN A 139 40.72 14.30 -16.00
CA GLN A 139 42.01 13.82 -16.46
C GLN A 139 42.98 14.95 -16.78
N SER A 140 44.29 14.75 -16.50
CA SER A 140 45.30 15.71 -16.73
C SER A 140 45.61 15.92 -18.23
N ALA A 141 45.45 14.87 -19.03
CA ALA A 141 45.53 14.95 -20.49
C ALA A 141 44.40 15.76 -21.08
N MET A 142 44.72 16.68 -22.00
CA MET A 142 43.67 17.34 -22.82
C MET A 142 43.07 16.33 -23.77
N ARG A 143 41.85 15.92 -23.55
CA ARG A 143 41.07 15.04 -24.41
C ARG A 143 39.58 15.18 -24.18
N LYS A 144 38.80 14.87 -25.20
CA LYS A 144 37.37 14.66 -25.03
C LYS A 144 37.14 13.22 -24.66
N PHE A 145 36.28 12.97 -23.67
CA PHE A 145 35.87 11.61 -23.33
C PHE A 145 35.05 11.01 -24.48
N SER A 146 35.21 9.72 -24.74
CA SER A 146 34.48 9.00 -25.77
C SER A 146 32.98 8.86 -25.43
N GLU A 147 32.16 8.58 -26.45
CA GLU A 147 30.74 8.32 -26.26
C GLU A 147 30.49 7.13 -25.36
N ASP A 148 31.36 6.09 -25.37
CA ASP A 148 31.24 4.93 -24.48
C ASP A 148 31.52 5.30 -23.02
N GLU A 149 32.50 6.18 -22.74
CA GLU A 149 32.80 6.68 -21.41
C GLU A 149 31.67 7.56 -20.86
N GLU A 150 31.11 8.40 -21.71
CA GLU A 150 29.97 9.25 -21.36
C GLU A 150 28.71 8.40 -21.06
N ALA A 151 28.38 7.45 -21.95
CA ALA A 151 27.27 6.53 -21.76
C ALA A 151 27.42 5.66 -20.49
N PHE A 152 28.66 5.23 -20.18
CA PHE A 152 28.94 4.52 -18.94
C PHE A 152 28.61 5.37 -17.71
N LEU A 153 29.08 6.63 -17.68
CA LEU A 153 28.85 7.50 -16.53
C LEU A 153 27.37 7.88 -16.36
N VAL A 154 26.66 8.10 -17.47
CA VAL A 154 25.21 8.34 -17.48
C VAL A 154 24.44 7.13 -16.92
N THR A 155 24.78 5.94 -17.39
CA THR A 155 24.10 4.71 -16.93
C THR A 155 24.38 4.47 -15.44
N LEU A 156 25.60 4.69 -14.99
CA LEU A 156 25.97 4.58 -13.59
C LEU A 156 25.21 5.60 -12.73
N ALA A 157 25.18 6.88 -13.16
CA ALA A 157 24.45 7.94 -12.45
C ALA A 157 22.97 7.60 -12.29
N ALA A 158 22.33 7.05 -13.32
CA ALA A 158 20.93 6.62 -13.25
C ALA A 158 20.72 5.46 -12.25
N GLN A 159 21.66 4.50 -12.19
CA GLN A 159 21.56 3.35 -11.28
C GLN A 159 21.75 3.75 -9.81
N ILE A 160 22.71 4.62 -9.52
CA ILE A 160 22.97 5.07 -8.14
C ILE A 160 21.95 6.11 -7.64
N ALA A 161 21.21 6.74 -8.54
CA ALA A 161 20.21 7.75 -8.17
C ALA A 161 19.15 7.21 -7.19
N LEU A 162 18.70 5.97 -7.41
CA LEU A 162 17.76 5.31 -6.51
C LEU A 162 18.37 5.08 -5.13
N GLU A 163 19.62 4.61 -5.07
CA GLU A 163 20.31 4.34 -3.79
C GLU A 163 20.57 5.63 -2.99
N ILE A 164 20.93 6.70 -3.69
CA ILE A 164 21.10 8.02 -3.07
C ILE A 164 19.76 8.54 -2.55
N SER A 165 18.68 8.44 -3.33
CA SER A 165 17.34 8.83 -2.91
C SER A 165 16.88 8.05 -1.68
N ASN A 166 17.09 6.73 -1.67
CA ASN A 166 16.80 5.88 -0.53
C ASN A 166 17.63 6.26 0.71
N ALA A 167 18.89 6.64 0.52
CA ALA A 167 19.78 7.05 1.61
C ALA A 167 19.45 8.46 2.13
N GLU A 168 19.01 9.38 1.28
CA GLU A 168 18.45 10.69 1.70
C GLU A 168 17.23 10.50 2.60
N THR A 169 16.31 9.62 2.18
CA THR A 169 15.13 9.26 2.95
C THR A 169 15.51 8.60 4.29
N ARG A 170 16.62 7.85 4.34
CA ARG A 170 17.17 7.23 5.57
C ARG A 170 17.86 8.23 6.52
N GLY A 171 17.97 9.50 6.17
CA GLY A 171 18.69 10.49 6.97
C GLY A 171 20.19 10.25 7.10
N ALA A 172 20.78 9.42 6.21
CA ALA A 172 22.21 9.04 6.24
C ALA A 172 23.16 10.16 5.78
N LEU A 173 22.63 11.30 5.31
CA LEU A 173 23.41 12.41 4.74
C LEU A 173 23.89 13.46 5.76
N ASN A 174 23.47 13.39 7.02
CA ASN A 174 23.88 14.35 8.05
C ASN A 174 24.59 13.67 9.24
N PRO A 175 25.93 13.50 9.20
CA PRO A 175 26.69 12.96 10.33
C PRO A 175 26.71 13.87 11.58
N HIS A 176 26.30 15.13 11.45
CA HIS A 176 26.27 16.09 12.56
C HIS A 176 24.95 16.16 13.33
N ALA A 177 23.93 15.36 12.97
CA ALA A 177 22.68 15.25 13.71
C ALA A 177 22.81 14.65 15.12
N GLY A 178 23.99 14.15 15.49
CA GLY A 178 24.26 13.55 16.81
C GLY A 178 24.59 14.54 17.95
N MET A 179 24.69 15.84 17.69
CA MET A 179 25.24 16.78 18.69
C MET A 179 24.35 18.01 18.99
N TYR A 180 23.14 18.08 18.43
CA TYR A 180 22.15 19.07 18.86
C TYR A 180 20.90 18.35 19.36
N VAL A 181 20.83 18.15 20.67
CA VAL A 181 19.62 17.83 21.42
C VAL A 181 18.77 19.10 21.51
N GLY A 182 18.18 19.48 20.39
CA GLY A 182 17.17 20.50 20.27
C GLY A 182 16.16 19.99 19.25
N ALA A 183 14.97 19.67 19.71
CA ALA A 183 13.75 19.24 19.01
C ALA A 183 13.80 19.33 17.46
N MET A 184 14.39 18.35 16.80
CA MET A 184 14.20 18.17 15.36
C MET A 184 12.89 17.44 15.13
N GLN A 185 11.95 18.14 14.52
CA GLN A 185 10.70 17.62 14.02
C GLN A 185 11.00 16.56 12.95
N LYS A 186 10.81 15.30 13.29
CA LYS A 186 11.05 14.19 12.37
C LYS A 186 9.72 13.82 11.70
N ASN A 187 9.51 14.27 10.48
CA ASN A 187 8.40 13.83 9.66
C ASN A 187 8.76 12.47 9.02
N VAL A 188 7.95 11.47 9.27
CA VAL A 188 8.06 10.14 8.70
C VAL A 188 6.85 9.92 7.81
N ARG A 189 7.07 9.40 6.61
CA ARG A 189 6.00 9.02 5.68
C ARG A 189 5.87 7.52 5.58
N GLY A 190 4.62 7.06 5.53
CA GLY A 190 4.25 5.68 5.27
C GLY A 190 3.06 5.62 4.32
N ILE A 191 2.43 4.47 4.26
CA ILE A 191 1.24 4.23 3.46
C ILE A 191 0.01 4.39 4.36
N PRO A 192 -1.02 5.15 3.97
CA PRO A 192 -2.29 5.20 4.69
C PRO A 192 -2.86 3.80 4.92
N GLY A 193 -2.98 3.38 6.17
CA GLY A 193 -3.52 2.06 6.54
C GLY A 193 -4.97 2.12 7.00
N SER A 194 -5.28 3.09 7.85
CA SER A 194 -6.64 3.39 8.33
C SER A 194 -6.77 4.90 8.51
N PRO A 195 -7.86 5.53 8.02
CA PRO A 195 -8.03 6.97 8.08
C PRO A 195 -8.26 7.47 9.51
N GLY A 196 -7.94 8.73 9.76
CA GLY A 196 -8.16 9.45 11.03
C GLY A 196 -6.88 10.12 11.51
N LEU A 197 -7.06 11.05 12.46
CA LEU A 197 -6.00 11.76 13.13
C LEU A 197 -5.81 11.20 14.55
N ALA A 198 -4.56 11.01 14.97
CA ALA A 198 -4.27 10.56 16.32
C ALA A 198 -3.08 11.30 16.94
N MET A 199 -3.13 11.47 18.24
CA MET A 199 -2.05 12.00 19.04
C MET A 199 -1.85 11.11 20.27
N GLY A 200 -0.61 10.74 20.57
CA GLY A 200 -0.30 9.91 21.72
C GLY A 200 1.19 9.72 21.92
N VAL A 201 1.53 8.99 22.97
CA VAL A 201 2.92 8.59 23.23
C VAL A 201 3.19 7.28 22.52
N GLY A 202 4.30 7.19 21.80
CA GLY A 202 4.73 5.94 21.15
C GLY A 202 4.94 4.83 22.18
N TYR A 203 4.29 3.69 21.94
CA TYR A 203 4.41 2.49 22.74
C TYR A 203 4.82 1.30 21.86
N SER A 204 5.94 0.68 22.18
CA SER A 204 6.44 -0.50 21.47
C SER A 204 6.44 -1.72 22.39
N PRO A 205 5.43 -2.61 22.27
CA PRO A 205 5.43 -3.85 23.03
C PRO A 205 6.57 -4.73 22.51
N HIS A 206 7.55 -5.10 23.22
CA HIS A 206 8.64 -6.02 22.82
C HIS A 206 9.91 -5.42 22.21
N ALA A 207 10.10 -4.08 22.24
CA ALA A 207 11.31 -3.46 21.72
C ALA A 207 12.64 -4.00 22.32
N ALA A 208 12.58 -4.55 23.53
CA ALA A 208 13.77 -5.00 24.24
C ALA A 208 14.21 -6.45 23.94
N TYR A 209 13.31 -7.34 23.53
CA TYR A 209 13.57 -8.78 23.36
C TYR A 209 12.79 -9.36 22.18
N THR A 210 13.39 -9.35 21.00
CA THR A 210 12.88 -10.03 19.81
C THR A 210 13.86 -11.10 19.37
N LEU A 211 13.39 -12.09 18.61
CA LEU A 211 14.27 -13.10 18.00
C LEU A 211 15.40 -12.44 17.18
N ASN A 212 15.09 -11.37 16.45
CA ASN A 212 16.09 -10.65 15.64
C ASN A 212 17.23 -10.04 16.47
N THR A 213 16.91 -9.53 17.66
CA THR A 213 17.89 -8.90 18.57
C THR A 213 18.57 -9.88 19.53
N TRP A 214 18.06 -11.13 19.61
CA TRP A 214 18.59 -12.14 20.50
C TRP A 214 19.98 -12.61 20.06
N ILE A 215 20.96 -12.58 20.99
CA ILE A 215 22.32 -13.10 20.76
C ILE A 215 22.32 -14.59 21.09
N VAL A 216 22.71 -15.40 20.11
CA VAL A 216 22.73 -16.86 20.22
C VAL A 216 23.72 -17.32 21.28
N LYS A 217 23.31 -18.24 22.18
CA LYS A 217 24.10 -18.77 23.31
C LYS A 217 23.98 -20.28 23.39
N GLN A 218 25.02 -20.91 23.94
CA GLN A 218 25.01 -22.33 24.28
C GLN A 218 24.70 -22.53 25.77
N SER A 219 24.13 -23.69 26.09
CA SER A 219 23.81 -24.10 27.46
C SER A 219 24.27 -25.53 27.70
N ASP A 220 24.83 -25.79 28.87
CA ASP A 220 25.31 -27.12 29.28
C ASP A 220 24.20 -27.99 29.91
N ASN A 221 23.03 -27.38 30.22
CA ASN A 221 21.91 -28.06 30.88
C ASN A 221 20.72 -28.31 29.95
N THR A 222 20.90 -29.24 29.05
CA THR A 222 19.91 -29.59 27.98
C THR A 222 18.50 -29.86 28.54
N GLN A 223 18.38 -30.56 29.67
CA GLN A 223 17.05 -30.91 30.19
C GLN A 223 16.32 -29.68 30.71
N GLN A 224 17.00 -28.80 31.39
CA GLN A 224 16.43 -27.55 31.91
C GLN A 224 15.98 -26.62 30.75
N GLU A 225 16.73 -26.55 29.67
CA GLU A 225 16.38 -25.77 28.49
C GLU A 225 15.14 -26.34 27.77
N ILE A 226 15.01 -27.66 27.70
CA ILE A 226 13.80 -28.33 27.19
C ILE A 226 12.58 -27.98 28.07
N ASP A 227 12.76 -27.99 29.37
CA ASP A 227 11.68 -27.67 30.31
C ASP A 227 11.25 -26.19 30.20
N TYR A 228 12.19 -25.25 30.03
CA TYR A 228 11.90 -23.84 29.77
C TYR A 228 11.14 -23.65 28.44
N TYR A 229 11.58 -24.32 27.38
CA TYR A 229 10.92 -24.27 26.10
C TYR A 229 9.48 -24.79 26.17
N ARG A 230 9.28 -25.99 26.76
CA ARG A 230 7.94 -26.60 26.88
C ARG A 230 6.97 -25.76 27.71
N LYS A 231 7.44 -25.19 28.81
CA LYS A 231 6.64 -24.25 29.60
C LYS A 231 6.29 -22.98 28.81
N GLY A 232 7.25 -22.40 28.10
CA GLY A 232 7.02 -21.25 27.26
C GLY A 232 5.95 -21.52 26.19
N VAL A 233 5.97 -22.70 25.56
CA VAL A 233 4.98 -23.13 24.57
C VAL A 233 3.60 -23.33 25.23
N GLU A 234 3.53 -23.96 26.41
CA GLU A 234 2.27 -24.21 27.11
C GLU A 234 1.59 -22.90 27.54
N ILE A 235 2.36 -21.97 28.11
CA ILE A 235 1.86 -20.63 28.47
C ILE A 235 1.35 -19.90 27.22
N THR A 236 2.12 -19.94 26.13
CA THR A 236 1.74 -19.31 24.85
C THR A 236 0.45 -19.92 24.30
N ARG A 237 0.29 -21.24 24.37
CA ARG A 237 -0.94 -21.93 23.95
C ARG A 237 -2.15 -21.44 24.72
N THR A 238 -2.07 -21.38 26.05
CA THR A 238 -3.14 -20.88 26.90
C THR A 238 -3.51 -19.42 26.60
N GLN A 239 -2.49 -18.58 26.30
CA GLN A 239 -2.70 -17.18 25.91
C GLN A 239 -3.43 -17.07 24.56
N VAL A 240 -3.03 -17.88 23.57
CA VAL A 240 -3.64 -17.91 22.23
C VAL A 240 -5.09 -18.42 22.30
N GLU A 241 -5.37 -19.46 23.10
CA GLU A 241 -6.72 -19.97 23.33
C GLU A 241 -7.63 -18.92 23.95
N ALA A 242 -7.19 -18.29 25.04
CA ALA A 242 -7.93 -17.22 25.69
C ALA A 242 -8.20 -16.02 24.79
N LEU A 243 -7.29 -15.72 23.87
CA LEU A 243 -7.43 -14.65 22.90
C LEU A 243 -8.44 -15.02 21.80
N SER A 244 -8.36 -16.25 21.28
CA SER A 244 -9.30 -16.78 20.31
C SER A 244 -10.74 -16.75 20.84
N ASP A 245 -10.96 -17.20 22.06
CA ASP A 245 -12.27 -17.21 22.71
C ASP A 245 -12.83 -15.79 22.92
N ARG A 246 -11.95 -14.84 23.30
CA ARG A 246 -12.35 -13.44 23.53
C ARG A 246 -12.75 -12.72 22.24
N LEU A 247 -12.19 -13.15 21.12
CA LEU A 247 -12.42 -12.56 19.80
C LEU A 247 -13.51 -13.28 19.01
N GLU A 248 -14.09 -14.34 19.54
CA GLU A 248 -15.16 -15.09 18.90
C GLU A 248 -16.36 -14.16 18.62
N GLY A 249 -16.72 -14.04 17.33
CA GLY A 249 -17.79 -13.14 16.87
C GLY A 249 -17.42 -11.64 16.76
N GLN A 250 -16.17 -11.24 17.08
CA GLN A 250 -15.74 -9.85 17.03
C GLN A 250 -14.73 -9.55 15.90
N VAL A 251 -14.15 -10.57 15.29
CA VAL A 251 -13.14 -10.43 14.24
C VAL A 251 -13.53 -11.21 12.98
N PRO A 252 -13.08 -10.76 11.80
CA PRO A 252 -13.26 -11.48 10.55
C PRO A 252 -12.71 -12.91 10.60
N ASP A 253 -13.29 -13.81 9.79
CA ASP A 253 -12.89 -15.22 9.75
C ASP A 253 -11.42 -15.41 9.35
N ASP A 254 -10.85 -14.49 8.57
CA ASP A 254 -9.44 -14.48 8.17
C ASP A 254 -8.50 -14.29 9.37
N VAL A 255 -8.87 -13.41 10.29
CA VAL A 255 -8.12 -13.21 11.55
C VAL A 255 -8.25 -14.46 12.42
N ARG A 256 -9.41 -15.12 12.40
CA ARG A 256 -9.63 -16.40 13.12
C ARG A 256 -8.77 -17.53 12.55
N ALA A 257 -8.54 -17.57 11.24
CA ALA A 257 -7.66 -18.55 10.59
C ALA A 257 -6.20 -18.46 11.10
N ILE A 258 -5.73 -17.27 11.49
CA ILE A 258 -4.40 -17.08 12.07
C ILE A 258 -4.28 -17.81 13.41
N PHE A 259 -5.32 -17.77 14.25
CA PHE A 259 -5.30 -18.52 15.52
C PHE A 259 -5.31 -20.04 15.32
N GLN A 260 -5.98 -20.53 14.29
CA GLN A 260 -5.92 -21.95 13.92
C GLN A 260 -4.51 -22.37 13.48
N LEU A 261 -3.83 -21.52 12.71
CA LEU A 261 -2.43 -21.72 12.35
C LEU A 261 -1.53 -21.74 13.60
N TYR A 262 -1.73 -20.83 14.55
CA TYR A 262 -0.99 -20.80 15.80
C TYR A 262 -1.14 -22.10 16.58
N HIS A 263 -2.36 -22.66 16.65
CA HIS A 263 -2.57 -23.97 17.27
C HIS A 263 -1.79 -25.09 16.59
N GLN A 264 -1.75 -25.11 15.23
CA GLN A 264 -0.99 -26.10 14.48
C GLN A 264 0.53 -25.96 14.68
N LEU A 265 1.04 -24.74 14.74
CA LEU A 265 2.47 -24.47 14.96
C LEU A 265 2.92 -24.81 16.39
N LEU A 266 2.03 -24.62 17.38
CA LEU A 266 2.28 -24.99 18.79
C LEU A 266 2.16 -26.50 19.03
N ASP A 267 1.77 -27.30 18.04
CA ASP A 267 1.75 -28.76 18.19
C ASP A 267 3.19 -29.32 18.23
N ALA A 268 3.41 -30.27 19.15
CA ALA A 268 4.72 -30.85 19.40
C ALA A 268 5.37 -31.54 18.18
N ASN A 269 4.58 -31.89 17.17
CA ASN A 269 5.03 -32.58 15.95
C ASN A 269 5.51 -31.62 14.83
N SER A 270 5.31 -30.31 15.00
CA SER A 270 5.71 -29.24 14.07
C SER A 270 7.05 -28.63 14.50
N LEU A 271 7.04 -27.33 14.76
CA LEU A 271 8.20 -26.51 15.16
C LEU A 271 8.90 -27.09 16.42
N GLY A 272 8.13 -27.67 17.35
CA GLY A 272 8.63 -28.15 18.63
C GLY A 272 9.73 -29.21 18.54
N ARG A 273 9.62 -30.17 17.61
CA ARG A 273 10.61 -31.22 17.44
C ARG A 273 11.96 -30.68 16.98
N GLU A 274 11.95 -29.74 16.07
CA GLU A 274 13.20 -29.16 15.55
C GLU A 274 13.88 -28.28 16.61
N VAL A 275 13.13 -27.51 17.39
CA VAL A 275 13.66 -26.71 18.51
C VAL A 275 14.27 -27.61 19.58
N GLU A 276 13.57 -28.68 20.01
CA GLU A 276 14.15 -29.63 20.96
C GLU A 276 15.41 -30.34 20.41
N THR A 277 15.51 -30.58 19.11
CA THR A 277 16.70 -31.11 18.48
C THR A 277 17.88 -30.15 18.61
N LYS A 278 17.64 -28.84 18.35
CA LYS A 278 18.66 -27.80 18.51
C LYS A 278 19.13 -27.65 19.97
N ILE A 279 18.20 -27.78 20.93
CA ILE A 279 18.55 -27.78 22.36
C ILE A 279 19.47 -28.98 22.67
N ARG A 280 19.20 -30.16 22.11
CA ARG A 280 20.07 -31.35 22.29
C ARG A 280 21.44 -31.20 21.61
N GLU A 281 21.55 -30.32 20.61
CA GLU A 281 22.84 -29.93 20.00
C GLU A 281 23.68 -28.96 20.88
N GLY A 282 23.14 -28.53 22.05
CA GLY A 282 23.83 -27.69 23.03
C GLY A 282 23.47 -26.20 22.99
N TRP A 283 22.42 -25.81 22.30
CA TRP A 283 21.92 -24.43 22.31
C TRP A 283 20.92 -24.21 23.45
N ASP A 284 20.86 -22.98 24.01
CA ASP A 284 19.79 -22.61 24.94
C ASP A 284 18.42 -22.58 24.26
N ALA A 285 17.35 -22.59 25.04
CA ALA A 285 15.98 -22.64 24.52
C ALA A 285 15.64 -21.49 23.59
N ALA A 286 16.05 -20.27 23.94
CA ALA A 286 15.81 -19.06 23.16
C ALA A 286 16.58 -19.06 21.83
N SER A 287 17.85 -19.47 21.86
CA SER A 287 18.70 -19.57 20.67
C SER A 287 18.24 -20.69 19.74
N SER A 288 17.82 -21.82 20.28
CA SER A 288 17.26 -22.93 19.51
C SER A 288 15.98 -22.51 18.78
N LEU A 289 15.10 -21.79 19.48
CA LEU A 289 13.90 -21.23 18.89
C LEU A 289 14.24 -20.28 17.74
N LYS A 290 15.18 -19.33 17.96
CA LYS A 290 15.64 -18.40 16.93
C LYS A 290 16.14 -19.12 15.67
N LEU A 291 17.06 -20.05 15.81
CA LEU A 291 17.68 -20.75 14.68
C LEU A 291 16.64 -21.52 13.84
N VAL A 292 15.67 -22.15 14.48
CA VAL A 292 14.60 -22.88 13.79
C VAL A 292 13.66 -21.91 13.09
N VAL A 293 13.21 -20.86 13.78
CA VAL A 293 12.27 -19.88 13.22
C VAL A 293 12.86 -19.12 12.04
N GLU A 294 14.13 -18.69 12.11
CA GLU A 294 14.82 -18.06 10.98
C GLU A 294 14.86 -18.98 9.74
N ALA A 295 15.09 -20.28 9.95
CA ALA A 295 15.09 -21.25 8.86
C ALA A 295 13.68 -21.44 8.26
N TYR A 296 12.63 -21.45 9.09
CA TYR A 296 11.24 -21.53 8.61
C TYR A 296 10.83 -20.24 7.90
N ALA A 297 11.04 -19.07 8.51
CA ALA A 297 10.72 -17.78 7.92
C ALA A 297 11.39 -17.63 6.55
N ALA A 298 12.68 -17.92 6.43
CA ALA A 298 13.40 -17.86 5.16
C ALA A 298 12.82 -18.82 4.09
N ARG A 299 12.30 -20.00 4.49
CA ARG A 299 11.63 -20.91 3.56
C ARG A 299 10.32 -20.34 3.06
N PHE A 300 9.52 -19.72 3.94
CA PHE A 300 8.25 -19.11 3.55
C PHE A 300 8.47 -17.81 2.73
N GLU A 301 9.44 -17.00 3.09
CA GLU A 301 9.82 -15.79 2.34
C GLU A 301 10.36 -16.11 0.92
N ALA A 302 10.99 -17.28 0.75
CA ALA A 302 11.49 -17.75 -0.54
C ALA A 302 10.41 -18.39 -1.43
N MET A 303 9.20 -18.59 -0.93
CA MET A 303 8.08 -19.07 -1.72
C MET A 303 7.58 -17.97 -2.65
N GLU A 304 7.16 -18.33 -3.87
CA GLU A 304 6.61 -17.36 -4.84
C GLU A 304 5.20 -16.89 -4.47
N ASP A 305 4.55 -17.54 -3.51
CA ASP A 305 3.20 -17.23 -3.07
C ASP A 305 3.19 -16.11 -2.00
N PRO A 306 2.61 -14.93 -2.29
CA PRO A 306 2.51 -13.82 -1.34
C PRO A 306 1.79 -14.19 -0.02
N TYR A 307 0.78 -15.06 -0.08
CA TYR A 307 0.07 -15.54 1.09
C TYR A 307 0.99 -16.35 2.02
N MET A 308 1.86 -17.20 1.45
CA MET A 308 2.85 -17.95 2.22
C MET A 308 3.95 -17.03 2.77
N GLN A 309 4.34 -15.99 2.05
CA GLN A 309 5.28 -14.98 2.53
C GLN A 309 4.72 -14.23 3.77
N GLU A 310 3.43 -13.89 3.78
CA GLU A 310 2.77 -13.29 4.95
C GLU A 310 2.76 -14.24 6.16
N ARG A 311 2.70 -15.56 5.95
CA ARG A 311 2.78 -16.55 7.04
C ARG A 311 4.13 -16.60 7.75
N ALA A 312 5.22 -16.17 7.08
CA ALA A 312 6.51 -15.98 7.76
C ALA A 312 6.39 -15.02 8.93
N ILE A 313 5.60 -13.97 8.78
CA ILE A 313 5.35 -12.95 9.80
C ILE A 313 4.62 -13.55 11.00
N ASP A 314 3.56 -14.31 10.74
CA ASP A 314 2.77 -14.98 11.78
C ASP A 314 3.63 -15.94 12.61
N ILE A 315 4.55 -16.68 11.97
CA ILE A 315 5.48 -17.59 12.63
C ILE A 315 6.45 -16.80 13.52
N VAL A 316 6.98 -15.69 13.04
CA VAL A 316 7.90 -14.83 13.82
C VAL A 316 7.17 -14.20 15.02
N ASP A 317 5.92 -13.73 14.86
CA ASP A 317 5.12 -13.16 15.96
C ASP A 317 4.83 -14.19 17.05
N LEU A 318 4.33 -15.36 16.67
CA LEU A 318 4.11 -16.47 17.62
C LEU A 318 5.39 -16.84 18.35
N SER A 319 6.50 -16.89 17.65
CA SER A 319 7.80 -17.29 18.21
C SER A 319 8.39 -16.22 19.13
N ASN A 320 8.15 -14.94 18.86
CA ASN A 320 8.49 -13.87 19.80
C ASN A 320 7.71 -13.99 21.11
N ARG A 321 6.43 -14.42 21.08
CA ARG A 321 5.64 -14.70 22.28
C ARG A 321 6.22 -15.86 23.07
N ILE A 322 6.60 -16.95 22.39
CA ILE A 322 7.27 -18.10 23.03
C ILE A 322 8.58 -17.64 23.67
N LEU A 323 9.38 -16.82 22.97
CA LEU A 323 10.63 -16.26 23.52
C LEU A 323 10.41 -15.50 24.83
N LEU A 324 9.40 -14.61 24.87
CA LEU A 324 9.08 -13.81 26.05
C LEU A 324 8.66 -14.71 27.23
N ASN A 325 7.86 -15.74 26.98
CA ASN A 325 7.46 -16.68 28.00
C ASN A 325 8.62 -17.55 28.50
N ILE A 326 9.53 -17.97 27.61
CA ILE A 326 10.80 -18.63 28.00
C ILE A 326 11.62 -17.71 28.90
N LEU A 327 11.79 -16.44 28.52
CA LEU A 327 12.58 -15.47 29.29
C LEU A 327 11.95 -15.16 30.66
N ALA A 328 10.62 -15.15 30.75
CA ALA A 328 9.90 -15.00 32.01
C ALA A 328 10.20 -16.17 32.97
N GLU A 329 10.19 -17.41 32.48
CA GLU A 329 10.53 -18.61 33.26
C GLU A 329 12.02 -18.59 33.68
N VAL A 330 12.95 -18.27 32.80
CA VAL A 330 14.39 -18.20 33.11
C VAL A 330 14.70 -17.11 34.14
N LYS A 331 14.03 -15.96 34.08
CA LYS A 331 14.28 -14.82 34.98
C LYS A 331 13.44 -14.84 36.26
N GLY A 332 12.47 -15.76 36.38
CA GLY A 332 11.57 -15.85 37.51
C GLY A 332 10.69 -14.60 37.72
N LYS A 333 10.47 -13.79 36.70
CA LYS A 333 9.63 -12.59 36.71
C LYS A 333 8.84 -12.56 35.43
N ALA A 334 7.53 -12.41 35.50
CA ALA A 334 6.68 -12.13 34.36
C ALA A 334 7.15 -10.82 33.70
N VAL A 335 7.51 -10.88 32.41
CA VAL A 335 7.94 -9.73 31.63
C VAL A 335 6.74 -8.80 31.34
N THR A 336 5.53 -9.24 31.63
CA THR A 336 4.27 -8.68 31.14
C THR A 336 3.60 -7.61 32.01
N ASP A 337 4.03 -7.38 33.25
CA ASP A 337 3.24 -6.55 34.19
C ASP A 337 3.75 -5.11 34.39
N ARG A 338 4.89 -4.71 33.74
CA ARG A 338 5.47 -3.38 33.96
C ARG A 338 5.16 -2.34 32.88
N ASP A 339 4.65 -2.74 31.71
CA ASP A 339 4.59 -1.86 30.54
C ASP A 339 3.21 -1.78 29.87
N ARG A 340 2.10 -2.06 30.59
CA ARG A 340 0.78 -1.75 30.01
C ARG A 340 0.59 -0.26 29.99
N PRO A 341 0.16 0.31 28.82
CA PRO A 341 -0.08 1.74 28.72
C PRO A 341 -1.19 2.14 29.70
N GLN A 342 -0.98 3.26 30.40
CA GLN A 342 -1.96 3.84 31.32
C GLN A 342 -2.62 5.09 30.75
N GLN A 343 -2.26 5.48 29.53
CA GLN A 343 -2.78 6.63 28.82
C GLN A 343 -2.86 6.32 27.33
N ALA A 344 -3.57 7.16 26.59
CA ALA A 344 -3.68 7.05 25.13
C ALA A 344 -2.29 7.03 24.48
N CYS A 345 -2.02 6.00 23.67
CA CYS A 345 -0.73 5.76 23.05
C CYS A 345 -0.88 5.32 21.59
N ILE A 346 0.19 5.50 20.84
CA ILE A 346 0.31 5.01 19.47
C ILE A 346 1.15 3.76 19.49
N LEU A 347 0.55 2.64 19.08
CA LEU A 347 1.21 1.35 19.00
C LEU A 347 2.22 1.38 17.86
N VAL A 348 3.49 1.09 18.17
CA VAL A 348 4.58 1.08 17.18
C VAL A 348 5.26 -0.27 17.19
N ALA A 349 5.35 -0.92 16.04
CA ALA A 349 6.08 -2.18 15.89
C ALA A 349 6.80 -2.25 14.54
N GLU A 350 7.80 -3.13 14.45
CA GLU A 350 8.44 -3.46 13.17
C GLU A 350 7.40 -3.94 12.17
N GLU A 351 6.52 -4.81 12.63
CA GLU A 351 5.32 -5.23 11.94
C GLU A 351 4.21 -5.46 12.96
N VAL A 352 3.08 -4.80 12.75
CA VAL A 352 1.91 -4.96 13.62
C VAL A 352 1.10 -6.14 13.12
N SER A 353 0.93 -7.15 13.98
CA SER A 353 0.08 -8.31 13.68
C SER A 353 -1.35 -8.11 14.15
N ALA A 354 -2.30 -8.81 13.52
CA ALA A 354 -3.71 -8.77 13.97
C ALA A 354 -3.90 -9.28 15.42
N PRO A 355 -3.22 -10.35 15.87
CA PRO A 355 -3.26 -10.76 17.27
C PRO A 355 -2.71 -9.70 18.24
N MET A 356 -1.64 -9.00 17.87
CA MET A 356 -1.09 -7.90 18.67
C MET A 356 -2.11 -6.78 18.88
N LEU A 357 -2.85 -6.41 17.84
CA LEU A 357 -3.93 -5.42 17.93
C LEU A 357 -5.08 -5.90 18.80
N ALA A 358 -5.45 -7.17 18.67
CA ALA A 358 -6.55 -7.76 19.41
C ALA A 358 -6.27 -7.86 20.92
N GLU A 359 -5.01 -8.01 21.31
CA GLU A 359 -4.59 -8.01 22.74
C GLU A 359 -4.53 -6.62 23.35
N PHE A 360 -4.37 -5.59 22.51
CA PHE A 360 -4.18 -4.23 22.98
C PHE A 360 -5.48 -3.67 23.57
N PRO A 361 -5.45 -3.04 24.78
CA PRO A 361 -6.64 -2.43 25.36
C PRO A 361 -7.13 -1.27 24.48
N ARG A 362 -8.33 -1.42 23.92
CA ARG A 362 -8.89 -0.44 22.95
C ARG A 362 -8.97 0.99 23.52
N GLU A 363 -9.20 1.12 24.81
CA GLU A 363 -9.29 2.39 25.53
C GLU A 363 -8.00 3.21 25.50
N PHE A 364 -6.84 2.55 25.30
CA PHE A 364 -5.53 3.21 25.22
C PHE A 364 -4.96 3.28 23.81
N LEU A 365 -5.59 2.62 22.82
CA LEU A 365 -5.12 2.59 21.45
C LEU A 365 -5.60 3.82 20.67
N ALA A 366 -4.76 4.86 20.59
CA ALA A 366 -5.06 6.06 19.84
C ALA A 366 -4.71 5.92 18.34
N GLY A 367 -3.64 5.21 18.00
CA GLY A 367 -3.19 5.03 16.62
C GLY A 367 -2.20 3.90 16.47
N ILE A 368 -1.85 3.57 15.22
CA ILE A 368 -0.98 2.45 14.86
C ILE A 368 0.09 2.91 13.86
N ILE A 369 1.33 2.52 14.11
CA ILE A 369 2.45 2.69 13.19
C ILE A 369 3.12 1.33 12.99
N SER A 370 3.15 0.86 11.74
CA SER A 370 3.87 -0.35 11.34
C SER A 370 5.01 0.01 10.41
N VAL A 371 6.23 -0.39 10.75
CA VAL A 371 7.42 -0.11 9.92
C VAL A 371 7.35 -0.89 8.62
N ARG A 372 6.85 -2.12 8.66
CA ARG A 372 6.56 -2.97 7.50
C ARG A 372 5.06 -3.14 7.31
N GLY A 373 4.67 -3.75 6.19
CA GLY A 373 3.28 -4.03 5.86
C GLY A 373 2.68 -3.06 4.84
N SER A 374 1.54 -3.42 4.32
CA SER A 374 0.79 -2.68 3.30
C SER A 374 -0.58 -2.25 3.82
N ASN A 375 -1.27 -1.43 3.05
CA ASN A 375 -2.65 -1.04 3.33
C ASN A 375 -3.66 -2.21 3.24
N ASN A 376 -3.25 -3.33 2.64
CA ASN A 376 -4.05 -4.55 2.53
C ASN A 376 -3.68 -5.62 3.59
N SER A 377 -2.71 -5.34 4.47
CA SER A 377 -2.36 -6.28 5.55
C SER A 377 -3.52 -6.50 6.51
N HIS A 378 -3.55 -7.67 7.16
CA HIS A 378 -4.58 -8.02 8.16
C HIS A 378 -4.66 -6.98 9.29
N ALA A 379 -3.52 -6.41 9.68
CA ALA A 379 -3.49 -5.34 10.68
C ALA A 379 -4.18 -4.06 10.20
N ALA A 380 -3.98 -3.66 8.94
CA ALA A 380 -4.64 -2.49 8.36
C ALA A 380 -6.15 -2.70 8.22
N ILE A 381 -6.57 -3.91 7.83
CA ILE A 381 -7.99 -4.28 7.75
C ILE A 381 -8.63 -4.22 9.14
N LEU A 382 -7.98 -4.78 10.15
CA LEU A 382 -8.47 -4.75 11.53
C LEU A 382 -8.48 -3.33 12.10
N ALA A 383 -7.45 -2.52 11.85
CA ALA A 383 -7.41 -1.11 12.25
C ALA A 383 -8.60 -0.31 11.69
N ARG A 384 -8.92 -0.51 10.41
CA ARG A 384 -10.11 0.09 9.78
C ARG A 384 -11.41 -0.38 10.42
N ALA A 385 -11.54 -1.69 10.68
CA ALA A 385 -12.71 -2.24 11.35
C ALA A 385 -12.89 -1.70 12.78
N MET A 386 -11.77 -1.44 13.49
CA MET A 386 -11.76 -0.85 14.82
C MET A 386 -11.93 0.68 14.80
N GLY A 387 -11.83 1.35 13.63
CA GLY A 387 -11.84 2.80 13.52
C GLY A 387 -10.62 3.47 14.17
N VAL A 388 -9.45 2.81 14.15
CA VAL A 388 -8.20 3.30 14.71
C VAL A 388 -7.31 3.82 13.58
N PRO A 389 -6.85 5.08 13.60
CA PRO A 389 -5.93 5.62 12.61
C PRO A 389 -4.64 4.80 12.50
N ALA A 390 -4.19 4.49 11.28
CA ALA A 390 -3.01 3.67 11.07
C ALA A 390 -2.16 4.13 9.89
N VAL A 391 -0.84 4.11 10.07
CA VAL A 391 0.14 4.32 9.01
C VAL A 391 1.03 3.08 8.93
N MET A 392 1.09 2.50 7.73
CA MET A 392 1.81 1.27 7.43
C MET A 392 3.05 1.57 6.59
N GLY A 393 4.03 0.63 6.56
CA GLY A 393 5.18 0.76 5.68
C GLY A 393 6.06 1.97 5.97
N CYS A 394 6.13 2.43 7.22
CA CYS A 394 6.98 3.54 7.67
C CYS A 394 8.45 3.16 7.63
N GLN A 395 9.01 3.00 6.44
CA GLN A 395 10.40 2.61 6.26
C GLN A 395 11.35 3.62 6.91
N ASN A 396 12.48 3.12 7.45
CA ASN A 396 13.55 3.93 8.05
C ASN A 396 13.27 4.49 9.46
N VAL A 397 12.30 3.92 10.16
CA VAL A 397 12.02 4.25 11.55
C VAL A 397 12.22 2.99 12.40
N SER A 398 13.02 3.09 13.46
CA SER A 398 13.08 2.01 14.44
C SER A 398 11.98 2.23 15.49
N PRO A 399 11.21 1.19 15.85
CA PRO A 399 10.20 1.28 16.92
C PRO A 399 10.78 1.80 18.24
N THR A 400 12.03 1.43 18.57
CA THR A 400 12.72 1.90 19.77
C THR A 400 12.99 3.40 19.80
N LEU A 401 13.12 4.06 18.63
CA LEU A 401 13.31 5.51 18.55
C LEU A 401 11.99 6.27 18.76
N LEU A 402 10.87 5.64 18.53
CA LEU A 402 9.53 6.21 18.72
C LEU A 402 8.98 5.96 20.12
N GLU A 403 9.56 5.02 20.85
CA GLU A 403 9.12 4.67 22.20
C GLU A 403 9.25 5.86 23.15
N HIS A 404 8.20 6.12 23.94
CA HIS A 404 8.08 7.24 24.86
C HIS A 404 8.17 8.64 24.21
N LYS A 405 8.11 8.75 22.88
CA LYS A 405 8.03 10.04 22.19
C LYS A 405 6.58 10.44 21.97
N GLU A 406 6.30 11.72 22.03
CA GLU A 406 5.03 12.27 21.59
C GLU A 406 4.95 12.20 20.06
N ILE A 407 3.86 11.69 19.54
CA ILE A 407 3.65 11.41 18.11
C ILE A 407 2.31 11.97 17.69
N LEU A 408 2.29 12.64 16.53
CA LEU A 408 1.09 12.95 15.77
C LEU A 408 1.04 12.01 14.58
N LEU A 409 -0.11 11.43 14.32
CA LEU A 409 -0.34 10.48 13.24
C LEU A 409 -1.49 10.96 12.37
N ASP A 410 -1.23 11.11 11.08
CA ASP A 410 -2.23 11.35 10.05
C ASP A 410 -2.40 10.08 9.21
N GLY A 411 -3.45 9.32 9.50
CA GLY A 411 -3.80 8.10 8.77
C GLY A 411 -4.44 8.37 7.40
N TYR A 412 -4.79 9.62 7.08
CA TYR A 412 -5.27 10.01 5.75
C TYR A 412 -4.09 10.24 4.80
N ALA A 413 -3.11 11.04 5.22
CA ALA A 413 -1.92 11.37 4.42
C ALA A 413 -0.80 10.33 4.55
N GLY A 414 -0.86 9.43 5.54
CA GLY A 414 0.23 8.52 5.86
C GLY A 414 1.43 9.22 6.48
N GLU A 415 1.20 10.32 7.20
CA GLU A 415 2.26 11.11 7.83
C GLU A 415 2.33 10.88 9.34
N VAL A 416 3.56 10.85 9.84
CA VAL A 416 3.87 10.70 11.27
C VAL A 416 4.85 11.77 11.68
N ILE A 417 4.49 12.62 12.66
CA ILE A 417 5.33 13.68 13.19
C ILE A 417 5.78 13.30 14.60
N VAL A 418 7.08 13.17 14.80
CA VAL A 418 7.68 12.74 16.06
C VAL A 418 8.21 13.95 16.83
N SER A 419 7.83 14.08 18.10
CA SER A 419 8.20 15.21 18.97
C SER A 419 7.80 16.57 18.35
N PRO A 420 6.49 16.79 18.09
CA PRO A 420 6.00 17.97 17.39
C PRO A 420 6.27 19.26 18.18
N GLU A 421 6.42 20.36 17.46
CA GLU A 421 6.47 21.69 18.05
C GLU A 421 5.12 22.08 18.68
N LYS A 422 5.15 22.94 19.69
CA LYS A 422 3.92 23.34 20.41
C LYS A 422 2.84 23.94 19.50
N ALA A 423 3.22 24.65 18.44
CA ALA A 423 2.28 25.22 17.48
C ALA A 423 1.55 24.14 16.69
N ILE A 424 2.29 23.19 16.11
CA ILE A 424 1.75 22.06 15.34
C ILE A 424 0.90 21.15 16.22
N ARG A 425 1.35 20.90 17.46
CA ARG A 425 0.57 20.14 18.43
C ARG A 425 -0.80 20.80 18.70
N ALA A 426 -0.82 22.11 18.91
CA ALA A 426 -2.06 22.85 19.18
C ALA A 426 -3.02 22.77 17.98
N GLU A 427 -2.51 22.96 16.77
CA GLU A 427 -3.27 22.85 15.53
C GLU A 427 -3.83 21.42 15.34
N PHE A 428 -3.00 20.41 15.53
CA PHE A 428 -3.41 19.00 15.39
C PHE A 428 -4.45 18.61 16.46
N SER A 429 -4.30 19.10 17.69
CA SER A 429 -5.29 18.89 18.76
C SER A 429 -6.64 19.51 18.41
N GLN A 430 -6.64 20.69 17.77
CA GLN A 430 -7.85 21.32 17.29
C GLN A 430 -8.50 20.51 16.17
N LEU A 431 -7.72 20.00 15.22
CA LEU A 431 -8.24 19.15 14.14
C LEU A 431 -8.87 17.87 14.66
N ILE A 432 -8.24 17.20 15.63
CA ILE A 432 -8.79 15.98 16.28
C ILE A 432 -10.12 16.31 16.97
N GLU A 433 -10.22 17.44 17.67
CA GLU A 433 -11.44 17.82 18.33
C GLU A 433 -12.54 18.19 17.33
N GLU A 434 -12.21 18.90 16.26
CA GLU A 434 -13.13 19.17 15.15
C GLU A 434 -13.65 17.88 14.52
N GLU A 435 -12.76 16.89 14.28
CA GLU A 435 -13.12 15.57 13.74
C GLU A 435 -14.03 14.80 14.71
N ARG A 436 -13.76 14.83 16.01
CA ARG A 436 -14.58 14.21 17.04
C ARG A 436 -16.00 14.81 17.09
N VAL A 437 -16.08 16.14 17.14
CA VAL A 437 -17.38 16.85 17.14
C VAL A 437 -18.16 16.57 15.87
N LEU A 438 -17.47 16.50 14.73
CA LEU A 438 -18.08 16.16 13.46
C LEU A 438 -18.59 14.71 13.43
N SER A 439 -17.80 13.76 13.93
CA SER A 439 -18.21 12.34 14.04
C SER A 439 -19.45 12.19 14.94
N GLU A 440 -19.50 12.89 16.07
CA GLU A 440 -20.67 12.85 16.96
C GLU A 440 -21.93 13.43 16.29
N ARG A 441 -21.80 14.49 15.48
CA ARG A 441 -22.91 15.02 14.69
C ARG A 441 -23.38 14.02 13.63
N ILE A 442 -22.45 13.45 12.89
CA ILE A 442 -22.74 12.42 11.86
C ILE A 442 -23.49 11.25 12.50
N ASP A 443 -23.06 10.79 13.66
CA ASP A 443 -23.68 9.68 14.38
C ASP A 443 -25.07 10.05 14.92
N SER A 444 -25.29 11.27 15.38
CA SER A 444 -26.60 11.73 15.87
C SER A 444 -27.66 11.85 14.77
N GLU A 445 -27.23 12.08 13.53
CA GLU A 445 -28.11 12.18 12.35
C GLU A 445 -28.16 10.88 11.52
N ALA A 446 -27.56 9.80 12.02
CA ALA A 446 -27.58 8.49 11.39
C ALA A 446 -29.02 7.97 11.28
N GLY A 447 -29.46 7.61 10.07
CA GLY A 447 -30.81 7.11 9.80
C GLY A 447 -31.72 8.08 9.04
N GLU A 448 -31.31 9.33 8.86
CA GLU A 448 -32.02 10.27 8.00
C GLU A 448 -31.85 9.91 6.51
N ALA A 449 -32.87 10.22 5.71
CA ALA A 449 -32.86 9.96 4.26
C ALA A 449 -31.69 10.72 3.58
N CYS A 450 -31.02 10.06 2.64
CA CYS A 450 -29.94 10.65 1.87
C CYS A 450 -30.52 11.53 0.74
N GLU A 451 -30.74 12.78 1.03
CA GLU A 451 -31.33 13.76 0.14
C GLU A 451 -30.60 15.10 0.24
N THR A 452 -30.31 15.74 -0.90
CA THR A 452 -29.69 17.07 -0.92
C THR A 452 -30.64 18.14 -0.40
N GLN A 453 -30.13 19.32 -0.06
CA GLN A 453 -30.94 20.44 0.42
C GLN A 453 -32.00 20.92 -0.58
N ASP A 454 -31.80 20.65 -1.90
CA ASP A 454 -32.72 20.97 -2.98
C ASP A 454 -33.55 19.75 -3.46
N GLY A 455 -33.65 18.70 -2.63
CA GLY A 455 -34.58 17.59 -2.80
C GLY A 455 -34.14 16.48 -3.74
N CYS A 456 -32.84 16.36 -4.07
CA CYS A 456 -32.34 15.29 -4.89
C CYS A 456 -32.01 14.07 -4.02
N GLN A 457 -32.68 12.95 -4.24
CA GLN A 457 -32.43 11.69 -3.55
C GLN A 457 -31.22 10.96 -4.13
N ILE A 458 -30.35 10.50 -3.26
CA ILE A 458 -29.17 9.68 -3.60
C ILE A 458 -29.27 8.35 -2.85
N SER A 459 -29.09 7.25 -3.58
CA SER A 459 -29.07 5.91 -3.02
C SER A 459 -27.65 5.55 -2.62
N LEU A 460 -27.37 5.40 -1.35
CA LEU A 460 -26.10 4.89 -0.83
C LEU A 460 -26.16 3.38 -0.73
N MET A 461 -25.10 2.70 -1.16
CA MET A 461 -24.98 1.26 -1.18
C MET A 461 -23.63 0.83 -0.60
N VAL A 462 -23.52 -0.43 -0.20
CA VAL A 462 -22.28 -0.99 0.38
C VAL A 462 -21.49 -1.78 -0.66
N ASN A 463 -20.16 -1.63 -0.61
CA ASN A 463 -19.22 -2.59 -1.17
C ASN A 463 -18.89 -3.62 -0.08
N ALA A 464 -19.09 -4.90 -0.33
CA ALA A 464 -18.84 -5.97 0.60
C ALA A 464 -18.09 -7.13 -0.05
N GLY A 465 -17.22 -7.78 0.72
CA GLY A 465 -16.54 -9.03 0.34
C GLY A 465 -16.76 -10.12 1.39
N LEU A 466 -17.04 -9.72 2.63
CA LEU A 466 -17.30 -10.60 3.76
C LEU A 466 -18.68 -10.33 4.37
N SER A 467 -19.26 -11.33 5.03
CA SER A 467 -20.57 -11.19 5.70
C SER A 467 -20.54 -10.24 6.91
N THR A 468 -19.40 -10.10 7.55
CA THR A 468 -19.20 -9.19 8.70
C THR A 468 -19.30 -7.71 8.31
N GLU A 469 -18.91 -7.33 7.10
CA GLU A 469 -19.07 -5.97 6.59
C GLU A 469 -20.55 -5.59 6.44
N LEU A 470 -21.42 -6.57 6.12
CA LEU A 470 -22.84 -6.37 6.00
C LEU A 470 -23.54 -6.22 7.36
N GLU A 471 -23.08 -6.93 8.38
CA GLU A 471 -23.61 -6.80 9.74
C GLU A 471 -23.32 -5.40 10.30
N THR A 472 -22.11 -4.88 10.04
CA THR A 472 -21.71 -3.52 10.41
C THR A 472 -22.55 -2.46 9.66
N ALA A 473 -22.80 -2.66 8.38
CA ALA A 473 -23.60 -1.73 7.57
C ALA A 473 -25.08 -1.72 8.01
N SER A 474 -25.66 -2.89 8.27
CA SER A 474 -27.06 -3.02 8.71
C SER A 474 -27.30 -2.42 10.08
N ALA A 475 -26.34 -2.55 11.01
CA ALA A 475 -26.38 -1.92 12.33
C ALA A 475 -26.30 -0.38 12.24
N SER A 476 -25.74 0.14 11.15
CA SER A 476 -25.42 1.57 11.02
C SER A 476 -26.52 2.41 10.36
N SER A 477 -27.36 1.85 9.47
CA SER A 477 -28.23 2.68 8.60
C SER A 477 -29.51 1.98 8.11
N GLY A 478 -29.92 0.87 8.69
CA GLY A 478 -31.11 0.15 8.26
C GLY A 478 -30.90 -0.74 7.01
N GLN A 479 -31.96 -1.01 6.23
CA GLN A 479 -31.88 -1.84 5.03
C GLN A 479 -31.13 -1.10 3.91
N ILE A 480 -29.83 -1.38 3.75
CA ILE A 480 -28.99 -0.82 2.70
C ILE A 480 -28.78 -1.88 1.61
N GLY A 481 -28.82 -1.47 0.34
CA GLY A 481 -28.49 -2.32 -0.80
C GLY A 481 -26.97 -2.55 -0.91
N ILE A 482 -26.61 -3.65 -1.59
CA ILE A 482 -25.22 -3.97 -1.90
C ILE A 482 -24.96 -3.63 -3.36
N GLY A 483 -24.15 -2.58 -3.58
CA GLY A 483 -23.80 -2.15 -4.95
C GLY A 483 -22.66 -2.97 -5.57
N LEU A 484 -21.87 -3.60 -4.73
CA LEU A 484 -20.80 -4.53 -5.14
C LEU A 484 -20.58 -5.60 -4.06
N TYR A 485 -20.94 -6.85 -4.36
CA TYR A 485 -20.47 -7.99 -3.60
C TYR A 485 -19.30 -8.64 -4.34
N ARG A 486 -18.11 -8.66 -3.69
CA ARG A 486 -16.85 -9.19 -4.23
C ARG A 486 -16.80 -10.69 -3.99
N THR A 487 -17.11 -11.50 -5.01
CA THR A 487 -17.15 -12.95 -4.88
C THR A 487 -15.77 -13.61 -4.87
N GLU A 488 -14.72 -12.90 -5.27
CA GLU A 488 -13.35 -13.42 -5.29
C GLU A 488 -12.79 -13.70 -3.88
N ILE A 489 -13.18 -12.93 -2.87
CA ILE A 489 -12.61 -13.07 -1.50
C ILE A 489 -12.83 -14.49 -0.95
N PRO A 490 -14.05 -15.07 -0.95
CA PRO A 490 -14.25 -16.46 -0.54
C PRO A 490 -13.45 -17.49 -1.34
N PHE A 491 -13.05 -17.18 -2.58
CA PHE A 491 -12.20 -18.06 -3.39
C PHE A 491 -10.74 -17.97 -2.96
N MET A 492 -10.25 -16.77 -2.66
CA MET A 492 -8.87 -16.53 -2.23
C MET A 492 -8.56 -17.16 -0.87
N LEU A 493 -9.56 -17.28 0.01
CA LEU A 493 -9.43 -17.83 1.36
C LEU A 493 -9.41 -19.36 1.42
N ARG A 494 -9.47 -20.05 0.28
CA ARG A 494 -9.53 -21.51 0.20
C ARG A 494 -8.33 -22.08 -0.52
N GLU A 495 -8.13 -23.39 -0.38
CA GLU A 495 -7.08 -24.17 -1.06
C GLU A 495 -7.58 -24.84 -2.35
N ARG A 496 -8.85 -24.63 -2.72
CA ARG A 496 -9.49 -25.16 -3.93
C ARG A 496 -10.66 -24.29 -4.36
N PHE A 497 -11.12 -24.46 -5.58
CA PHE A 497 -12.38 -23.86 -6.02
C PHE A 497 -13.52 -24.30 -5.11
N PRO A 498 -14.33 -23.36 -4.57
CA PRO A 498 -15.50 -23.72 -3.77
C PRO A 498 -16.51 -24.49 -4.62
N SER A 499 -17.06 -25.56 -4.07
CA SER A 499 -18.10 -26.34 -4.72
C SER A 499 -19.35 -25.49 -4.93
N GLU A 500 -20.23 -25.91 -5.84
CA GLU A 500 -21.48 -25.21 -6.11
C GLU A 500 -22.35 -25.08 -4.84
N SER A 501 -22.45 -26.15 -4.02
CA SER A 501 -23.20 -26.13 -2.77
C SER A 501 -22.65 -25.16 -1.73
N GLU A 502 -21.32 -25.05 -1.63
CA GLU A 502 -20.66 -24.08 -0.74
C GLU A 502 -20.95 -22.63 -1.18
N GLN A 503 -20.91 -22.39 -2.50
CA GLN A 503 -21.24 -21.09 -3.07
C GLN A 503 -22.72 -20.75 -2.86
N VAL A 504 -23.65 -21.71 -3.05
CA VAL A 504 -25.08 -21.53 -2.78
C VAL A 504 -25.32 -21.10 -1.35
N ALA A 505 -24.74 -21.81 -0.37
CA ALA A 505 -24.90 -21.48 1.04
C ALA A 505 -24.42 -20.08 1.38
N LEU A 506 -23.27 -19.68 0.83
CA LEU A 506 -22.70 -18.35 1.01
C LEU A 506 -23.60 -17.27 0.38
N TYR A 507 -23.91 -17.40 -0.89
CA TYR A 507 -24.72 -16.40 -1.62
C TYR A 507 -26.13 -16.30 -1.05
N ARG A 508 -26.70 -17.39 -0.58
CA ARG A 508 -28.00 -17.39 0.10
C ARG A 508 -27.98 -16.52 1.36
N LYS A 509 -26.96 -16.68 2.22
CA LYS A 509 -26.78 -15.84 3.42
C LYS A 509 -26.73 -14.37 3.07
N ILE A 510 -26.00 -14.01 2.00
CA ILE A 510 -25.87 -12.63 1.53
C ILE A 510 -27.22 -12.08 1.01
N LEU A 511 -27.93 -12.85 0.20
CA LEU A 511 -29.22 -12.41 -0.34
C LEU A 511 -30.29 -12.26 0.76
N GLU A 512 -30.25 -13.10 1.77
CA GLU A 512 -31.18 -13.03 2.92
C GLU A 512 -30.85 -11.87 3.88
N SER A 513 -29.62 -11.33 3.87
CA SER A 513 -29.25 -10.19 4.73
C SER A 513 -29.99 -8.90 4.35
N ALA A 514 -30.40 -8.73 3.08
CA ALA A 514 -31.13 -7.56 2.61
C ALA A 514 -32.20 -7.95 1.56
N PRO A 515 -33.27 -8.68 1.96
CA PRO A 515 -34.22 -9.29 1.01
C PRO A 515 -35.03 -8.28 0.19
N ASN A 516 -35.16 -7.04 0.68
CA ASN A 516 -35.92 -5.97 0.03
C ASN A 516 -35.02 -4.94 -0.69
N SER A 517 -33.70 -5.12 -0.68
CA SER A 517 -32.75 -4.20 -1.28
C SER A 517 -31.98 -4.90 -2.41
N GLU A 518 -31.59 -4.16 -3.43
CA GLU A 518 -30.80 -4.68 -4.55
C GLU A 518 -29.41 -5.15 -4.09
N ILE A 519 -28.99 -6.33 -4.55
CA ILE A 519 -27.68 -6.91 -4.29
C ILE A 519 -27.02 -7.25 -5.62
N ALA A 520 -25.99 -6.47 -5.99
CA ALA A 520 -25.19 -6.72 -7.19
C ALA A 520 -24.00 -7.62 -6.84
N MET A 521 -24.07 -8.89 -7.27
CA MET A 521 -22.99 -9.85 -7.12
C MET A 521 -22.10 -9.83 -8.36
N ARG A 522 -20.83 -9.52 -8.20
CA ARG A 522 -19.86 -9.55 -9.27
C ARG A 522 -19.39 -11.00 -9.49
N THR A 523 -19.38 -11.46 -10.74
CA THR A 523 -18.76 -12.76 -11.07
C THR A 523 -17.25 -12.70 -10.79
N LEU A 524 -16.63 -13.85 -10.72
CA LEU A 524 -15.25 -14.03 -10.27
C LEU A 524 -14.29 -13.05 -10.99
N ASP A 525 -13.59 -12.22 -10.20
CA ASP A 525 -12.57 -11.28 -10.67
C ASP A 525 -11.21 -11.62 -10.03
N VAL A 526 -10.61 -12.72 -10.49
CA VAL A 526 -9.26 -13.17 -10.13
C VAL A 526 -8.29 -12.98 -11.28
N GLY A 527 -7.00 -12.93 -10.97
CA GLY A 527 -5.92 -12.50 -11.87
C GLY A 527 -5.44 -11.11 -11.53
N GLY A 528 -4.35 -10.66 -12.13
CA GLY A 528 -3.72 -9.39 -11.79
C GLY A 528 -3.12 -9.41 -10.38
N ASP A 529 -3.67 -8.59 -9.49
CA ASP A 529 -3.28 -8.47 -8.08
C ASP A 529 -4.04 -9.43 -7.14
N LYS A 530 -4.87 -10.32 -7.68
CA LYS A 530 -5.71 -11.26 -6.93
C LYS A 530 -5.40 -12.71 -7.32
N PRO A 531 -4.25 -13.24 -6.90
CA PRO A 531 -3.88 -14.63 -7.20
C PRO A 531 -4.74 -15.63 -6.41
N LEU A 532 -4.98 -16.80 -7.00
CA LEU A 532 -5.51 -17.96 -6.27
C LEU A 532 -4.35 -18.92 -5.98
N PRO A 533 -4.11 -19.28 -4.70
CA PRO A 533 -2.99 -20.15 -4.34
C PRO A 533 -2.98 -21.51 -5.09
N TYR A 534 -4.16 -22.03 -5.37
CA TYR A 534 -4.37 -23.31 -6.05
C TYR A 534 -4.57 -23.20 -7.57
N PHE A 535 -4.53 -21.99 -8.13
CA PHE A 535 -4.64 -21.71 -9.56
C PHE A 535 -3.66 -20.61 -9.96
N PRO A 536 -2.35 -20.87 -9.91
CA PRO A 536 -1.32 -19.86 -10.15
C PRO A 536 -1.36 -19.39 -11.61
N ILE A 537 -1.39 -18.06 -11.79
CA ILE A 537 -1.32 -17.38 -13.08
C ILE A 537 -0.02 -16.57 -13.07
N THR A 538 0.92 -16.93 -13.96
CA THR A 538 2.18 -16.21 -14.09
C THR A 538 2.20 -15.47 -15.42
N GLU A 539 2.24 -14.14 -15.39
CA GLU A 539 2.22 -13.26 -16.56
C GLU A 539 3.20 -12.12 -16.37
N GLU A 540 3.77 -11.62 -17.47
CA GLU A 540 4.66 -10.44 -17.43
C GLU A 540 3.93 -9.14 -17.09
N ASN A 541 2.64 -9.03 -17.48
CA ASN A 541 1.77 -7.88 -17.23
C ASN A 541 0.43 -8.33 -16.63
N PRO A 542 0.39 -8.74 -15.35
CA PRO A 542 -0.79 -9.38 -14.77
C PRO A 542 -2.08 -8.56 -14.85
N PHE A 543 -1.99 -7.23 -14.69
CA PHE A 543 -3.17 -6.34 -14.80
C PHE A 543 -3.78 -6.27 -16.21
N LEU A 544 -2.97 -6.48 -17.25
CA LEU A 544 -3.40 -6.46 -18.66
C LEU A 544 -3.69 -7.85 -19.22
N GLY A 545 -3.49 -8.89 -18.42
CA GLY A 545 -3.53 -10.28 -18.81
C GLY A 545 -4.87 -10.97 -18.57
N TRP A 546 -4.77 -12.19 -18.12
CA TRP A 546 -5.86 -13.16 -17.95
C TRP A 546 -6.56 -12.94 -16.61
N ARG A 547 -7.58 -12.08 -16.62
CA ARG A 547 -8.28 -11.61 -15.41
C ARG A 547 -9.80 -11.53 -15.65
N GLY A 548 -10.58 -11.78 -14.61
CA GLY A 548 -12.02 -11.55 -14.57
C GLY A 548 -12.78 -12.32 -15.63
N ILE A 549 -13.56 -11.63 -16.46
CA ILE A 549 -14.39 -12.27 -17.50
C ILE A 549 -13.55 -13.05 -18.53
N ARG A 550 -12.31 -12.62 -18.82
CA ARG A 550 -11.43 -13.33 -19.76
C ARG A 550 -11.14 -14.75 -19.28
N LEU A 551 -10.77 -14.87 -18.00
CA LEU A 551 -10.53 -16.17 -17.37
C LEU A 551 -11.79 -17.02 -17.35
N THR A 552 -12.92 -16.44 -16.95
CA THR A 552 -14.15 -17.23 -16.79
C THR A 552 -14.81 -17.61 -18.12
N LEU A 553 -14.56 -16.90 -19.21
CA LEU A 553 -14.98 -17.31 -20.54
C LEU A 553 -14.08 -18.40 -21.14
N ASP A 554 -12.80 -18.39 -20.81
CA ASP A 554 -11.85 -19.48 -21.17
C ASP A 554 -12.11 -20.77 -20.34
N HIS A 555 -12.69 -20.60 -19.12
CA HIS A 555 -13.12 -21.68 -18.23
C HIS A 555 -14.61 -21.61 -17.94
N PRO A 556 -15.47 -21.88 -18.94
CA PRO A 556 -16.91 -21.75 -18.81
C PRO A 556 -17.51 -22.67 -17.73
N GLU A 557 -16.84 -23.77 -17.37
CA GLU A 557 -17.22 -24.64 -16.26
C GLU A 557 -17.20 -23.91 -14.92
N ILE A 558 -16.19 -23.06 -14.67
CA ILE A 558 -16.10 -22.25 -13.43
C ILE A 558 -17.24 -21.20 -13.44
N PHE A 559 -17.43 -20.54 -14.57
CA PHE A 559 -18.46 -19.53 -14.72
C PHE A 559 -19.88 -20.09 -14.52
N LEU A 560 -20.19 -21.24 -15.17
CA LEU A 560 -21.49 -21.89 -15.06
C LEU A 560 -21.80 -22.35 -13.62
N VAL A 561 -20.83 -22.94 -12.92
CA VAL A 561 -20.98 -23.33 -11.51
C VAL A 561 -21.31 -22.10 -10.66
N GLN A 562 -20.61 -20.99 -10.85
CA GLN A 562 -20.87 -19.77 -10.09
C GLN A 562 -22.25 -19.17 -10.41
N ILE A 563 -22.63 -19.06 -11.67
CA ILE A 563 -23.94 -18.53 -12.08
C ILE A 563 -25.07 -19.42 -11.55
N ARG A 564 -24.98 -20.76 -11.66
CA ARG A 564 -25.96 -21.68 -11.08
C ARG A 564 -26.07 -21.51 -9.57
N ALA A 565 -24.95 -21.36 -8.89
CA ALA A 565 -24.94 -21.13 -7.44
C ALA A 565 -25.66 -19.81 -7.06
N MET A 566 -25.43 -18.72 -7.78
CA MET A 566 -26.13 -17.44 -7.58
C MET A 566 -27.64 -17.58 -7.82
N LEU A 567 -28.02 -18.25 -8.89
CA LEU A 567 -29.43 -18.48 -9.25
C LEU A 567 -30.14 -19.36 -8.21
N ARG A 568 -29.54 -20.52 -7.80
CA ARG A 568 -30.10 -21.38 -6.75
C ARG A 568 -30.22 -20.64 -5.42
N ALA A 569 -29.22 -19.84 -5.07
CA ALA A 569 -29.27 -19.00 -3.87
C ALA A 569 -30.39 -17.97 -3.91
N SER A 570 -30.83 -17.52 -5.09
CA SER A 570 -31.87 -16.51 -5.26
C SER A 570 -33.30 -17.08 -5.32
N ILE A 571 -33.50 -18.41 -5.30
CA ILE A 571 -34.83 -19.02 -5.34
C ILE A 571 -35.72 -18.43 -4.22
N GLY A 572 -36.89 -17.90 -4.61
CA GLY A 572 -37.83 -17.24 -3.71
C GLY A 572 -37.47 -15.79 -3.34
N LEU A 573 -36.32 -15.25 -3.81
CA LEU A 573 -35.90 -13.87 -3.63
C LEU A 573 -35.89 -13.11 -4.95
N LYS A 574 -35.95 -11.76 -4.90
CA LYS A 574 -36.05 -10.88 -6.10
C LYS A 574 -34.88 -9.88 -6.17
N ASN A 575 -33.94 -9.97 -5.28
CA ASN A 575 -32.91 -8.94 -5.02
C ASN A 575 -31.57 -9.20 -5.70
N LEU A 576 -31.37 -10.32 -6.39
CA LEU A 576 -30.13 -10.63 -7.09
C LEU A 576 -30.00 -9.82 -8.38
N SER A 577 -28.84 -9.15 -8.52
CA SER A 577 -28.31 -8.63 -9.79
C SER A 577 -26.93 -9.23 -10.02
N ILE A 578 -26.65 -9.67 -11.25
CA ILE A 578 -25.36 -10.28 -11.64
C ILE A 578 -24.55 -9.24 -12.40
N MET A 579 -23.28 -9.05 -12.06
CA MET A 579 -22.40 -8.05 -12.65
C MET A 579 -21.13 -8.70 -13.20
N LEU A 580 -20.82 -8.43 -14.47
CA LEU A 580 -19.66 -8.98 -15.17
C LEU A 580 -18.47 -8.01 -15.07
N PRO A 581 -17.30 -8.44 -14.53
CA PRO A 581 -16.10 -7.61 -14.43
C PRO A 581 -15.29 -7.59 -15.74
N MET A 582 -14.38 -6.65 -15.89
CA MET A 582 -13.33 -6.59 -16.91
C MET A 582 -13.83 -6.68 -18.37
N ILE A 583 -15.03 -6.24 -18.63
CA ILE A 583 -15.59 -6.21 -19.99
C ILE A 583 -14.83 -5.21 -20.85
N SER A 584 -14.33 -5.67 -21.99
CA SER A 584 -13.63 -4.87 -22.98
C SER A 584 -14.36 -4.79 -24.34
N SER A 585 -15.31 -5.68 -24.58
CA SER A 585 -16.03 -5.78 -25.85
C SER A 585 -17.48 -6.28 -25.74
N VAL A 586 -18.29 -5.95 -26.76
CA VAL A 586 -19.66 -6.48 -26.89
C VAL A 586 -19.68 -8.00 -27.07
N ALA A 587 -18.64 -8.57 -27.67
CA ALA A 587 -18.54 -10.03 -27.90
C ALA A 587 -18.48 -10.79 -26.57
N GLU A 588 -17.70 -10.32 -25.60
CA GLU A 588 -17.62 -10.90 -24.26
C GLU A 588 -18.98 -10.89 -23.56
N VAL A 589 -19.72 -9.79 -23.66
CA VAL A 589 -21.07 -9.68 -23.08
C VAL A 589 -22.04 -10.66 -23.75
N ASN A 590 -21.98 -10.83 -25.06
CA ASN A 590 -22.84 -11.77 -25.76
C ASN A 590 -22.59 -13.21 -25.32
N GLU A 591 -21.32 -13.61 -25.17
CA GLU A 591 -20.96 -14.97 -24.75
C GLU A 591 -21.30 -15.20 -23.27
N ALA A 592 -20.97 -14.26 -22.38
CA ALA A 592 -21.35 -14.35 -20.97
C ALA A 592 -22.88 -14.46 -20.82
N ARG A 593 -23.64 -13.65 -21.57
CA ARG A 593 -25.10 -13.70 -21.58
C ARG A 593 -25.63 -15.05 -22.03
N ARG A 594 -25.05 -15.65 -23.08
CA ARG A 594 -25.42 -17.01 -23.54
C ARG A 594 -25.26 -18.04 -22.40
N LEU A 595 -24.14 -18.00 -21.67
CA LEU A 595 -23.89 -18.90 -20.54
C LEU A 595 -24.84 -18.64 -19.35
N VAL A 596 -25.14 -17.37 -19.06
CA VAL A 596 -26.13 -17.01 -18.02
C VAL A 596 -27.51 -17.52 -18.37
N GLU A 597 -27.93 -17.38 -19.62
CA GLU A 597 -29.19 -17.93 -20.10
C GLU A 597 -29.25 -19.46 -19.97
N GLN A 598 -28.18 -20.15 -20.36
CA GLN A 598 -28.07 -21.60 -20.20
C GLN A 598 -28.26 -22.00 -18.72
N ALA A 599 -27.49 -21.40 -17.81
CA ALA A 599 -27.61 -21.66 -16.37
C ALA A 599 -29.00 -21.33 -15.81
N PHE A 600 -29.62 -20.24 -16.31
CA PHE A 600 -30.97 -19.85 -15.90
C PHE A 600 -32.02 -20.92 -16.28
N PHE A 601 -31.98 -21.44 -17.50
CA PHE A 601 -32.91 -22.48 -17.93
C PHE A 601 -32.73 -23.77 -17.12
N GLU A 602 -31.47 -24.19 -16.85
CA GLU A 602 -31.19 -25.37 -16.03
C GLU A 602 -31.80 -25.23 -14.62
N VAL A 603 -31.56 -24.12 -13.95
CA VAL A 603 -32.04 -23.88 -12.58
C VAL A 603 -33.57 -23.62 -12.56
N GLU A 604 -34.11 -22.96 -13.57
CA GLU A 604 -35.57 -22.75 -13.70
C GLU A 604 -36.34 -24.07 -13.84
N GLU A 605 -35.80 -25.04 -14.61
CA GLU A 605 -36.40 -26.36 -14.74
C GLU A 605 -36.42 -27.12 -13.41
N GLU A 606 -35.30 -27.07 -12.67
CA GLU A 606 -35.21 -27.63 -11.31
C GLU A 606 -36.20 -26.97 -10.34
N ALA A 607 -36.29 -25.63 -10.35
CA ALA A 607 -37.21 -24.89 -9.50
C ALA A 607 -38.67 -25.22 -9.80
N ARG A 608 -39.04 -25.40 -11.08
CA ARG A 608 -40.41 -25.85 -11.49
C ARG A 608 -40.74 -27.24 -10.96
N HIS A 609 -39.80 -28.18 -11.00
CA HIS A 609 -39.98 -29.52 -10.42
C HIS A 609 -40.20 -29.50 -8.92
N GLN A 610 -39.64 -28.51 -8.22
CA GLN A 610 -39.79 -28.31 -6.79
C GLN A 610 -40.98 -27.39 -6.41
N ASN A 611 -41.76 -26.90 -7.37
CA ASN A 611 -42.85 -25.93 -7.19
C ASN A 611 -42.40 -24.62 -6.47
N VAL A 612 -41.15 -24.18 -6.73
CA VAL A 612 -40.63 -22.90 -6.22
C VAL A 612 -40.39 -21.92 -7.36
N THR A 613 -40.42 -20.64 -7.06
CA THR A 613 -40.29 -19.58 -8.07
C THR A 613 -38.85 -19.08 -8.14
N LEU A 614 -38.27 -19.14 -9.34
CA LEU A 614 -37.02 -18.47 -9.68
C LEU A 614 -37.35 -17.14 -10.41
N HIS A 615 -36.85 -16.04 -9.89
CA HIS A 615 -36.93 -14.73 -10.55
C HIS A 615 -35.71 -14.50 -11.42
N ARG A 616 -35.90 -13.94 -12.62
CA ARG A 616 -34.79 -13.60 -13.50
C ARG A 616 -33.98 -12.45 -12.89
N PRO A 617 -32.69 -12.64 -12.64
CA PRO A 617 -31.85 -11.56 -12.14
C PRO A 617 -31.59 -10.52 -13.24
N ARG A 618 -31.29 -9.29 -12.83
CA ARG A 618 -30.77 -8.27 -13.72
C ARG A 618 -29.31 -8.61 -14.06
N LEU A 619 -28.92 -8.41 -15.32
CA LEU A 619 -27.55 -8.60 -15.78
C LEU A 619 -26.93 -7.24 -16.09
N GLY A 620 -25.82 -6.91 -15.43
CA GLY A 620 -25.06 -5.69 -15.65
C GLY A 620 -23.58 -5.97 -15.92
N ILE A 621 -22.87 -4.91 -16.26
CA ILE A 621 -21.41 -4.95 -16.49
C ILE A 621 -20.70 -3.89 -15.67
N MET A 622 -19.46 -4.18 -15.30
CA MET A 622 -18.57 -3.21 -14.71
C MET A 622 -17.85 -2.44 -15.81
N LEU A 623 -17.98 -1.12 -15.77
CA LEU A 623 -17.30 -0.21 -16.69
C LEU A 623 -15.97 0.20 -16.05
N GLU A 624 -14.91 -0.51 -16.40
CA GLU A 624 -13.58 -0.34 -15.80
C GLU A 624 -12.46 -0.45 -16.82
N VAL A 625 -12.72 -0.94 -18.03
CA VAL A 625 -11.76 -0.97 -19.14
C VAL A 625 -12.08 0.19 -20.09
N PRO A 626 -11.16 1.09 -20.45
CA PRO A 626 -11.45 2.29 -21.25
C PRO A 626 -12.09 2.03 -22.61
N SER A 627 -11.88 0.86 -23.22
CA SER A 627 -12.46 0.50 -24.51
C SER A 627 -14.00 0.49 -24.51
N VAL A 628 -14.65 0.25 -23.36
CA VAL A 628 -16.12 0.22 -23.24
C VAL A 628 -16.73 1.60 -23.40
N LEU A 629 -15.99 2.69 -23.11
CA LEU A 629 -16.46 4.06 -23.30
C LEU A 629 -16.92 4.33 -24.74
N TYR A 630 -16.27 3.68 -25.71
CA TYR A 630 -16.58 3.81 -27.14
C TYR A 630 -17.65 2.83 -27.62
N GLN A 631 -18.14 1.95 -26.76
CA GLN A 631 -19.12 0.89 -27.07
C GLN A 631 -20.40 0.99 -26.25
N LEU A 632 -20.54 2.02 -25.41
CA LEU A 632 -21.70 2.18 -24.51
C LEU A 632 -23.05 2.06 -25.20
N PRO A 633 -23.28 2.68 -26.41
CA PRO A 633 -24.57 2.54 -27.11
C PRO A 633 -24.91 1.10 -27.51
N GLN A 634 -23.92 0.28 -27.81
CA GLN A 634 -24.11 -1.14 -28.16
C GLN A 634 -24.30 -1.99 -26.91
N LEU A 635 -23.52 -1.72 -25.85
CA LEU A 635 -23.58 -2.41 -24.56
C LEU A 635 -24.92 -2.15 -23.85
N ALA A 636 -25.43 -0.92 -23.90
CA ALA A 636 -26.70 -0.51 -23.34
C ALA A 636 -27.90 -1.36 -23.81
N LYS A 637 -27.80 -1.91 -25.03
CA LYS A 637 -28.87 -2.80 -25.59
C LYS A 637 -28.77 -4.24 -25.08
N LYS A 638 -27.73 -4.56 -24.33
CA LYS A 638 -27.42 -5.94 -23.95
C LYS A 638 -27.50 -6.20 -22.45
N VAL A 639 -27.54 -5.14 -21.64
CA VAL A 639 -27.49 -5.23 -20.18
C VAL A 639 -28.58 -4.36 -19.55
N ASP A 640 -28.89 -4.67 -18.28
CA ASP A 640 -29.95 -3.99 -17.53
C ASP A 640 -29.42 -2.84 -16.68
N PHE A 641 -28.11 -2.78 -16.41
CA PHE A 641 -27.46 -1.70 -15.64
C PHE A 641 -25.96 -1.64 -15.89
N PHE A 642 -25.38 -0.51 -15.57
CA PHE A 642 -23.94 -0.28 -15.51
C PHE A 642 -23.49 -0.04 -14.08
N SER A 643 -22.27 -0.48 -13.74
CA SER A 643 -21.59 -0.11 -12.51
C SER A 643 -20.16 0.32 -12.85
N VAL A 644 -19.75 1.49 -12.40
CA VAL A 644 -18.41 2.01 -12.73
C VAL A 644 -17.41 1.54 -11.69
N GLY A 645 -16.42 0.76 -12.11
CA GLY A 645 -15.25 0.40 -11.33
C GLY A 645 -14.16 1.48 -11.46
N SER A 646 -14.32 2.62 -10.77
CA SER A 646 -13.44 3.78 -10.98
C SER A 646 -11.99 3.52 -10.65
N ASN A 647 -11.66 2.59 -9.76
CA ASN A 647 -10.28 2.29 -9.41
C ASN A 647 -9.51 1.68 -10.60
N ASP A 648 -10.06 0.64 -11.21
CA ASP A 648 -9.45 -0.01 -12.37
C ASP A 648 -9.57 0.89 -13.63
N LEU A 649 -10.68 1.62 -13.78
CA LEU A 649 -10.81 2.62 -14.86
C LEU A 649 -9.72 3.69 -14.78
N THR A 650 -9.43 4.23 -13.61
CA THR A 650 -8.35 5.20 -13.40
C THR A 650 -6.99 4.59 -13.75
N GLN A 651 -6.71 3.38 -13.26
CA GLN A 651 -5.48 2.66 -13.53
C GLN A 651 -5.23 2.47 -15.02
N TYR A 652 -6.23 1.99 -15.75
CA TYR A 652 -6.10 1.72 -17.20
C TYR A 652 -6.13 2.99 -18.05
N LEU A 653 -6.91 3.99 -17.65
CA LEU A 653 -7.02 5.26 -18.38
C LEU A 653 -5.71 6.06 -18.30
N LEU A 654 -5.07 6.05 -17.13
CA LEU A 654 -3.79 6.72 -16.89
C LEU A 654 -2.58 5.83 -17.20
N ALA A 655 -2.80 4.54 -17.51
CA ALA A 655 -1.75 3.52 -17.71
C ALA A 655 -0.78 3.44 -16.51
N VAL A 656 -1.29 3.50 -15.29
CA VAL A 656 -0.52 3.53 -14.04
C VAL A 656 -0.90 2.34 -13.17
N ASP A 657 0.08 1.53 -12.82
CA ASP A 657 -0.10 0.48 -11.81
C ASP A 657 -0.06 1.10 -10.40
N ARG A 658 -1.23 1.11 -9.72
CA ARG A 658 -1.38 1.66 -8.36
C ARG A 658 -0.56 0.91 -7.29
N ASN A 659 -0.18 -0.36 -7.55
CA ASN A 659 0.60 -1.18 -6.64
C ASN A 659 2.12 -1.01 -6.86
N ASN A 660 2.53 -0.36 -7.93
CA ASN A 660 3.93 -0.07 -8.21
C ASN A 660 4.35 1.25 -7.56
N SER A 661 5.13 1.18 -6.49
CA SER A 661 5.57 2.33 -5.68
C SER A 661 6.27 3.45 -6.49
N ARG A 662 6.84 3.12 -7.66
CA ARG A 662 7.54 4.11 -8.52
C ARG A 662 6.59 5.01 -9.29
N VAL A 663 5.39 4.53 -9.60
CA VAL A 663 4.42 5.26 -10.44
C VAL A 663 3.09 5.50 -9.72
N ALA A 664 2.87 4.92 -8.55
CA ALA A 664 1.63 5.05 -7.77
C ALA A 664 1.24 6.51 -7.49
N SER A 665 2.23 7.42 -7.38
CA SER A 665 1.98 8.86 -7.23
C SER A 665 1.29 9.53 -8.43
N LEU A 666 1.31 8.88 -9.60
CA LEU A 666 0.61 9.35 -10.80
C LEU A 666 -0.85 8.86 -10.85
N TYR A 667 -1.22 7.90 -9.99
CA TYR A 667 -2.59 7.44 -9.87
C TYR A 667 -3.41 8.47 -9.09
N ASN A 668 -4.41 9.07 -9.75
CA ASN A 668 -5.27 10.05 -9.10
C ASN A 668 -6.69 9.99 -9.68
N SER A 669 -7.68 9.69 -8.84
CA SER A 669 -9.09 9.60 -9.23
C SER A 669 -9.70 10.96 -9.60
N TYR A 670 -9.07 12.08 -9.22
CA TYR A 670 -9.49 13.44 -9.59
C TYR A 670 -8.76 13.98 -10.82
N HIS A 671 -7.99 13.14 -11.50
CA HIS A 671 -7.36 13.55 -12.76
C HIS A 671 -8.44 13.98 -13.78
N PRO A 672 -8.27 15.13 -14.49
CA PRO A 672 -9.28 15.66 -15.41
C PRO A 672 -9.77 14.66 -16.45
N ALA A 673 -8.90 13.80 -16.99
CA ALA A 673 -9.29 12.73 -17.91
C ALA A 673 -10.21 11.69 -17.29
N VAL A 674 -10.00 11.37 -16.00
CA VAL A 674 -10.86 10.42 -15.27
C VAL A 674 -12.23 11.03 -15.02
N LEU A 675 -12.28 12.29 -14.56
CA LEU A 675 -13.53 13.00 -14.34
C LEU A 675 -14.35 13.14 -15.64
N SER A 676 -13.67 13.44 -16.76
CA SER A 676 -14.30 13.50 -18.08
C SER A 676 -14.90 12.15 -18.48
N ALA A 677 -14.16 11.06 -18.29
CA ALA A 677 -14.64 9.71 -18.58
C ALA A 677 -15.85 9.34 -17.73
N LEU A 678 -15.83 9.64 -16.43
CA LEU A 678 -16.96 9.41 -15.52
C LEU A 678 -18.21 10.21 -15.93
N TYR A 679 -18.02 11.45 -16.34
CA TYR A 679 -19.10 12.31 -16.81
C TYR A 679 -19.70 11.80 -18.13
N ASP A 680 -18.87 11.40 -19.09
CA ASP A 680 -19.31 10.85 -20.37
C ASP A 680 -20.10 9.54 -20.20
N ILE A 681 -19.69 8.67 -19.25
CA ILE A 681 -20.43 7.45 -18.92
C ILE A 681 -21.86 7.78 -18.51
N VAL A 682 -22.05 8.67 -17.54
CA VAL A 682 -23.39 9.02 -17.06
C VAL A 682 -24.24 9.61 -18.18
N LYS A 683 -23.67 10.54 -18.94
CA LYS A 683 -24.36 11.19 -20.06
C LYS A 683 -24.83 10.19 -21.12
N GLN A 684 -24.00 9.21 -21.45
CA GLN A 684 -24.38 8.17 -22.41
C GLN A 684 -25.37 7.16 -21.80
N ALA A 685 -25.20 6.80 -20.53
CA ALA A 685 -26.14 5.92 -19.83
C ALA A 685 -27.56 6.53 -19.78
N ASP A 686 -27.68 7.83 -19.47
CA ASP A 686 -28.95 8.56 -19.47
C ASP A 686 -29.58 8.61 -20.86
N GLN A 687 -28.79 8.86 -21.92
CA GLN A 687 -29.27 8.86 -23.31
C GLN A 687 -29.90 7.50 -23.71
N HIS A 688 -29.38 6.42 -23.17
CA HIS A 688 -29.83 5.06 -23.44
C HIS A 688 -30.80 4.50 -22.38
N GLN A 689 -31.13 5.29 -21.37
CA GLN A 689 -32.03 4.93 -20.25
C GLN A 689 -31.53 3.67 -19.48
N VAL A 690 -30.22 3.48 -19.37
CA VAL A 690 -29.61 2.41 -18.58
C VAL A 690 -29.20 2.98 -17.22
N PRO A 691 -29.68 2.42 -16.10
CA PRO A 691 -29.23 2.86 -14.78
C PRO A 691 -27.74 2.67 -14.61
N VAL A 692 -27.08 3.67 -14.02
CA VAL A 692 -25.64 3.62 -13.73
C VAL A 692 -25.37 3.87 -12.24
N SER A 693 -24.49 3.06 -11.67
CA SER A 693 -23.92 3.20 -10.33
C SER A 693 -22.41 3.32 -10.38
N ILE A 694 -21.80 3.70 -9.28
CA ILE A 694 -20.35 3.71 -9.13
C ILE A 694 -19.96 3.03 -7.84
N CYS A 695 -18.91 2.18 -7.87
CA CYS A 695 -18.44 1.38 -6.73
C CYS A 695 -16.95 1.54 -6.42
N GLY A 696 -16.27 2.51 -7.02
CA GLY A 696 -14.89 2.84 -6.71
C GLY A 696 -14.74 3.71 -5.46
N GLU A 697 -13.51 3.86 -4.99
CA GLU A 697 -13.19 4.56 -3.75
C GLU A 697 -13.59 6.03 -3.76
N ILE A 698 -13.53 6.70 -4.89
CA ILE A 698 -13.96 8.09 -5.08
C ILE A 698 -15.41 8.35 -4.60
N ALA A 699 -16.28 7.33 -4.64
CA ALA A 699 -17.66 7.46 -4.15
C ALA A 699 -17.74 7.61 -2.62
N GLY A 700 -16.73 7.11 -1.89
CA GLY A 700 -16.61 7.21 -0.43
C GLY A 700 -15.87 8.46 0.05
N GLU A 701 -15.43 9.32 -0.85
CA GLU A 701 -14.75 10.58 -0.55
C GLU A 701 -15.71 11.76 -0.61
N PRO A 702 -15.68 12.71 0.33
CA PRO A 702 -16.59 13.87 0.36
C PRO A 702 -16.61 14.65 -0.96
N GLY A 703 -15.44 15.04 -1.46
CA GLY A 703 -15.31 15.77 -2.72
C GLY A 703 -15.76 14.95 -3.93
N GLY A 704 -15.37 13.66 -3.94
CA GLY A 704 -15.78 12.71 -4.98
C GLY A 704 -17.29 12.53 -5.04
N ALA A 705 -17.95 12.32 -3.90
CA ALA A 705 -19.40 12.17 -3.84
C ALA A 705 -20.14 13.42 -4.38
N VAL A 706 -19.67 14.62 -4.05
CA VAL A 706 -20.26 15.88 -4.57
C VAL A 706 -20.08 15.98 -6.08
N LEU A 707 -18.89 15.71 -6.62
CA LEU A 707 -18.67 15.74 -8.07
C LEU A 707 -19.51 14.68 -8.80
N LEU A 708 -19.55 13.45 -8.29
CA LEU A 708 -20.35 12.37 -8.89
C LEU A 708 -21.84 12.68 -8.92
N MET A 709 -22.34 13.26 -7.83
CA MET A 709 -23.72 13.73 -7.76
C MET A 709 -23.98 14.85 -8.80
N GLY A 710 -23.04 15.79 -8.93
CA GLY A 710 -23.08 16.84 -9.96
C GLY A 710 -23.05 16.30 -11.38
N MET A 711 -22.33 15.20 -11.64
CA MET A 711 -22.28 14.49 -12.93
C MET A 711 -23.62 13.83 -13.28
N GLY A 712 -24.45 13.48 -12.29
CA GLY A 712 -25.71 12.79 -12.49
C GLY A 712 -25.78 11.39 -11.86
N TYR A 713 -24.73 10.88 -11.21
CA TYR A 713 -24.85 9.63 -10.46
C TYR A 713 -25.88 9.76 -9.33
N ARG A 714 -26.72 8.73 -9.20
CA ARG A 714 -27.77 8.66 -8.16
C ARG A 714 -27.65 7.43 -7.27
N LYS A 715 -26.70 6.51 -7.60
CA LYS A 715 -26.36 5.34 -6.81
C LYS A 715 -24.84 5.35 -6.56
N LEU A 716 -24.45 5.52 -5.31
CA LEU A 716 -23.05 5.55 -4.87
C LEU A 716 -22.79 4.36 -3.94
N SER A 717 -21.84 3.51 -4.30
CA SER A 717 -21.50 2.33 -3.51
C SER A 717 -20.09 2.49 -2.94
N MET A 718 -19.94 2.26 -1.65
CA MET A 718 -18.71 2.50 -0.89
C MET A 718 -18.54 1.54 0.28
N ASN A 719 -17.41 1.57 0.95
CA ASN A 719 -17.22 0.83 2.18
C ASN A 719 -18.20 1.30 3.27
N ALA A 720 -18.66 0.36 4.09
CA ALA A 720 -19.65 0.61 5.15
C ALA A 720 -19.27 1.79 6.08
N PHE A 721 -17.98 1.95 6.37
CA PHE A 721 -17.44 3.04 7.20
C PHE A 721 -17.75 4.43 6.63
N ASN A 722 -17.77 4.60 5.31
CA ASN A 722 -17.97 5.91 4.67
C ASN A 722 -19.46 6.31 4.53
N LEU A 723 -20.40 5.37 4.67
CA LEU A 723 -21.82 5.63 4.42
C LEU A 723 -22.38 6.80 5.22
N ARG A 724 -22.15 6.83 6.53
CA ARG A 724 -22.67 7.90 7.41
C ARG A 724 -22.08 9.26 7.06
N LYS A 725 -20.78 9.28 6.81
CA LYS A 725 -20.04 10.48 6.43
C LYS A 725 -20.56 11.05 5.11
N ILE A 726 -20.73 10.21 4.09
CA ILE A 726 -21.21 10.64 2.77
C ILE A 726 -22.69 11.01 2.82
N ASN A 727 -23.53 10.29 3.57
CA ASN A 727 -24.91 10.69 3.81
C ASN A 727 -24.98 12.12 4.37
N TRP A 728 -24.20 12.40 5.41
CA TRP A 728 -24.16 13.72 6.02
C TRP A 728 -23.63 14.78 5.05
N VAL A 729 -22.62 14.49 4.24
CA VAL A 729 -22.10 15.42 3.20
C VAL A 729 -23.21 15.76 2.21
N ILE A 730 -23.92 14.76 1.66
CA ILE A 730 -24.97 14.94 0.65
C ILE A 730 -26.11 15.80 1.22
N ARG A 731 -26.51 15.59 2.46
CA ARG A 731 -27.56 16.37 3.12
C ARG A 731 -27.19 17.83 3.35
N ASN A 732 -25.90 18.16 3.34
CA ASN A 732 -25.40 19.52 3.56
C ASN A 732 -25.00 20.26 2.28
N VAL A 733 -25.29 19.69 1.09
CA VAL A 733 -24.97 20.29 -0.21
C VAL A 733 -26.20 20.41 -1.10
N ASN A 734 -26.10 21.26 -2.13
CA ASN A 734 -27.11 21.44 -3.17
C ASN A 734 -26.64 20.84 -4.50
N LEU A 735 -27.52 20.19 -5.23
CA LEU A 735 -27.19 19.63 -6.55
C LEU A 735 -26.75 20.73 -7.54
N THR A 736 -27.42 21.88 -7.54
CA THR A 736 -27.08 23.01 -8.42
C THR A 736 -25.65 23.50 -8.20
N GLU A 737 -25.20 23.57 -6.94
CA GLU A 737 -23.85 23.97 -6.61
C GLU A 737 -22.82 22.87 -6.96
N ALA A 738 -23.18 21.59 -6.76
CA ALA A 738 -22.36 20.46 -7.19
C ALA A 738 -22.13 20.47 -8.71
N GLN A 739 -23.16 20.83 -9.49
CA GLN A 739 -23.01 21.00 -10.95
C GLN A 739 -22.11 22.18 -11.32
N SER A 740 -22.16 23.27 -10.56
CA SER A 740 -21.25 24.41 -10.76
C SER A 740 -19.81 24.04 -10.44
N LEU A 741 -19.59 23.32 -9.34
CA LEU A 741 -18.28 22.78 -8.97
C LEU A 741 -17.72 21.81 -10.04
N LEU A 742 -18.59 20.92 -10.55
CA LEU A 742 -18.23 20.01 -11.64
C LEU A 742 -17.78 20.77 -12.88
N SER A 743 -18.46 21.86 -13.24
CA SER A 743 -18.08 22.65 -14.40
C SER A 743 -16.69 23.25 -14.27
N CYS A 744 -16.30 23.69 -13.07
CA CYS A 744 -14.94 24.14 -12.78
C CYS A 744 -13.95 22.97 -12.86
N ALA A 745 -14.28 21.84 -12.24
CA ALA A 745 -13.39 20.65 -12.22
C ALA A 745 -13.12 20.09 -13.62
N LEU A 746 -14.12 20.09 -14.52
CA LEU A 746 -13.95 19.61 -15.90
C LEU A 746 -13.14 20.57 -16.80
N THR A 747 -12.96 21.83 -16.39
CA THR A 747 -12.15 22.81 -17.11
C THR A 747 -10.77 23.00 -16.50
N SER A 748 -10.45 22.33 -15.42
CA SER A 748 -9.13 22.35 -14.78
C SER A 748 -8.09 21.59 -15.61
N ASP A 749 -6.86 22.09 -15.63
CA ASP A 749 -5.75 21.48 -16.35
C ASP A 749 -5.01 20.41 -15.50
N SER A 750 -5.17 20.45 -14.16
CA SER A 750 -4.48 19.53 -13.26
C SER A 750 -5.41 19.05 -12.12
N TYR A 751 -5.03 17.96 -11.46
CA TYR A 751 -5.78 17.44 -10.31
C TYR A 751 -5.64 18.35 -9.09
N GLU A 752 -4.53 19.09 -8.95
CA GLU A 752 -4.32 20.07 -7.89
C GLU A 752 -5.34 21.21 -7.95
N GLU A 753 -5.64 21.69 -9.17
CA GLU A 753 -6.70 22.69 -9.37
C GLU A 753 -8.08 22.13 -9.01
N VAL A 754 -8.35 20.88 -9.39
CA VAL A 754 -9.60 20.20 -9.01
C VAL A 754 -9.71 20.10 -7.49
N TYR A 755 -8.66 19.67 -6.80
CA TYR A 755 -8.63 19.64 -5.33
C TYR A 755 -8.85 21.03 -4.72
N HIS A 756 -8.21 22.05 -5.27
CA HIS A 756 -8.40 23.43 -4.79
C HIS A 756 -9.87 23.85 -4.87
N HIS A 757 -10.54 23.59 -5.98
CA HIS A 757 -11.97 23.91 -6.13
C HIS A 757 -12.86 23.14 -5.16
N ILE A 758 -12.59 21.84 -4.98
CA ILE A 758 -13.32 20.98 -4.03
C ILE A 758 -13.14 21.51 -2.60
N ASN A 759 -11.90 21.76 -2.18
CA ASN A 759 -11.58 22.22 -0.83
C ASN A 759 -12.26 23.56 -0.55
N GLN A 760 -12.17 24.51 -1.47
CA GLN A 760 -12.82 25.82 -1.33
C GLN A 760 -14.34 25.71 -1.21
N TYR A 761 -14.96 24.79 -1.97
CA TYR A 761 -16.39 24.54 -1.89
C TYR A 761 -16.78 23.92 -0.54
N LEU A 762 -16.10 22.87 -0.11
CA LEU A 762 -16.40 22.18 1.14
C LEU A 762 -16.14 23.09 2.37
N GLU A 763 -15.10 23.91 2.35
CA GLU A 763 -14.84 24.91 3.40
C GLU A 763 -15.98 25.95 3.51
N LYS A 764 -16.48 26.47 2.38
CA LYS A 764 -17.60 27.39 2.35
C LYS A 764 -18.89 26.80 2.95
N ARG A 765 -19.04 25.48 2.88
CA ARG A 765 -20.18 24.74 3.43
C ARG A 765 -19.97 24.31 4.90
N GLY A 766 -18.85 24.65 5.51
CA GLY A 766 -18.51 24.18 6.88
C GLY A 766 -18.11 22.71 6.95
N LEU A 767 -17.79 22.11 5.79
CA LEU A 767 -17.38 20.73 5.64
C LEU A 767 -15.84 20.60 5.58
N GLY A 768 -15.09 21.68 5.85
CA GLY A 768 -13.64 21.74 5.74
C GLY A 768 -12.90 20.74 6.62
N GLY A 769 -13.44 20.40 7.78
CA GLY A 769 -12.87 19.35 8.65
C GLY A 769 -12.82 17.95 8.01
N LEU A 770 -13.66 17.69 6.99
CA LEU A 770 -13.65 16.43 6.24
C LEU A 770 -12.58 16.38 5.15
N VAL A 771 -11.98 17.52 4.79
CA VAL A 771 -11.02 17.66 3.69
C VAL A 771 -9.61 17.83 4.22
N ARG A 772 -9.43 18.60 5.30
CA ARG A 772 -8.12 18.86 5.93
C ARG A 772 -7.47 17.59 6.48
N ALA A 773 -8.27 16.59 6.82
CA ALA A 773 -7.83 15.28 7.25
C ALA A 773 -7.36 14.36 6.10
N GLY A 774 -7.07 14.87 4.91
CA GLY A 774 -6.64 14.10 3.75
C GLY A 774 -5.80 14.89 2.73
N SER A 775 -5.44 16.15 3.08
CA SER A 775 -4.62 17.00 2.21
C SER A 775 -3.19 17.16 2.73
#